data_f98c9266c3476cc08a99736efd370858
#
_entry.id   f98c9266c3476cc08a99736efd370858
#
_cell.length_a   1.000
_cell.length_b   1.000
_cell.length_c   1.000
_cell.angle_alpha   90.00
_cell.angle_beta   90.00
_cell.angle_gamma   90.00
#
_symmetry.space_group_name_H-M   'P 1'
#
loop_
_entity.id
_entity.type
_entity.pdbx_description
1 polymer ?
#
loop_
_entity_poly.entity_id
_entity_poly.type
_entity_poly.pdbx_seq_one_letter_code
_entity_poly.pdbx_strand_id
1 'polypeptide(L)'
;MRFLAKMKEKQMQKRLGGALFGLLCAGMLVMPSAWAGSWPPYFYGTDGNTKQLTGAKVSLDTGSYLGIFGGYNDDKPGQRVYKNQITLTGNTNAYYASGGSSEYGDATENTVSITNMDKFGRAIYGGSSINGDAVKNTVSITNMYNFGGEVFGGSSRYGDAAKNTVSITNMDNFSGAVYGVAIYGGYSEYGDAAENTVSISGGSKVNCFVYGGNAYKESVNNTVNIKDSTIKGKVYGGWAYDGLSEKNIVNISASKIVDDVYGGYTENHLDVDTITIDNNTVALQNGTIVKGTVYGGVDYKGKVTPKNNTLEIAGVGNKAGNVKNFDNFNFVVDNTVSYGDTMLTITGTGTPAAADDLTVNNDKLNVKVVNPEKLIAAEATTANKIITLIDNKAGVINGFIGTKDVSVTAGALLTYDGEVSLTDSDKKLTLKIGNFKEFTPEAKSLVETRAAAGFVVNNMADFMQSTGMEQARAAAFEGDKELAPFAAIGGSKMRYETGSYVDVNGWNGALGIAKKAGDMTYGIALEHGKGSYDSYLDSGAHADGDIKSTGGVIFGELKQDNGVHFDAALRAGRVKSDYQSATTSYDESSTYYGFSLGGGKEIAMNDKAALDLYGRFYYTHTNSSDTTASSGEKLAFDAVNSQRIRLGGRYTVDMNDNGQAYAGLAWQYEFGGDAKAAINGCAAPTPSLKGHSGIVEAGYKLNAGKNLVLDFNLNGAFGKQRGFGGALAAQWQF
;
A
#
# COMPACT_ATOMS: atom_id res chain seq x y z
N MET A 1 -53.30 7.94 -27.76
CA MET A 1 -53.59 7.45 -26.39
C MET A 1 -52.39 7.03 -25.58
N ARG A 2 -51.34 6.40 -26.14
CA ARG A 2 -50.11 6.03 -25.37
C ARG A 2 -49.28 7.22 -24.85
N PHE A 3 -49.32 8.37 -25.54
CA PHE A 3 -48.57 9.58 -25.13
C PHE A 3 -49.23 10.30 -23.94
N LEU A 4 -50.54 10.32 -23.89
CA LEU A 4 -51.30 10.89 -22.76
C LEU A 4 -51.28 10.00 -21.50
N ALA A 5 -51.16 8.68 -21.67
CA ALA A 5 -50.96 7.74 -20.56
C ALA A 5 -49.56 7.95 -19.92
N LYS A 6 -48.49 8.06 -20.72
CA LYS A 6 -47.15 8.37 -20.24
C LYS A 6 -47.02 9.74 -19.55
N MET A 7 -47.76 10.75 -19.99
CA MET A 7 -47.79 12.04 -19.31
C MET A 7 -48.55 11.99 -17.97
N LYS A 8 -49.63 11.22 -17.87
CA LYS A 8 -50.35 11.04 -16.61
C LYS A 8 -49.54 10.19 -15.59
N GLU A 9 -48.84 9.19 -16.08
CA GLU A 9 -47.96 8.35 -15.27
C GLU A 9 -46.74 9.15 -14.73
N LYS A 10 -46.10 9.97 -15.57
CA LYS A 10 -45.09 10.96 -15.17
C LYS A 10 -45.57 11.98 -14.13
N GLN A 11 -46.84 12.44 -14.29
CA GLN A 11 -47.43 13.34 -13.30
C GLN A 11 -47.82 12.64 -11.99
N MET A 12 -48.22 11.38 -12.05
CA MET A 12 -48.55 10.60 -10.85
C MET A 12 -47.29 10.16 -10.10
N GLN A 13 -46.21 9.82 -10.81
CA GLN A 13 -44.91 9.50 -10.21
C GLN A 13 -44.23 10.75 -9.66
N LYS A 14 -44.30 11.91 -10.34
CA LYS A 14 -43.91 13.19 -9.75
C LYS A 14 -44.70 13.56 -8.47
N ARG A 15 -45.95 13.08 -8.36
CA ARG A 15 -46.77 13.32 -7.15
C ARG A 15 -46.49 12.33 -6.05
N LEU A 16 -46.07 11.08 -6.32
CA LEU A 16 -45.71 10.09 -5.29
C LEU A 16 -44.29 10.26 -4.80
N GLY A 17 -43.29 10.46 -5.67
CA GLY A 17 -41.92 10.74 -5.29
C GLY A 17 -41.75 12.12 -4.63
N GLY A 18 -42.37 13.16 -5.20
CA GLY A 18 -42.46 14.49 -4.64
C GLY A 18 -43.25 14.54 -3.31
N ALA A 19 -44.19 13.62 -3.10
CA ALA A 19 -44.93 13.53 -1.84
C ALA A 19 -44.08 12.86 -0.74
N LEU A 20 -43.16 11.89 -1.05
CA LEU A 20 -42.31 11.26 -0.02
C LEU A 20 -41.21 12.20 0.41
N PHE A 21 -40.55 12.91 -0.50
CA PHE A 21 -39.49 13.88 -0.14
C PHE A 21 -40.07 15.26 0.27
N GLY A 22 -41.12 15.69 -0.37
CA GLY A 22 -41.91 16.85 0.07
C GLY A 22 -42.62 16.61 1.39
N LEU A 23 -42.99 15.35 1.74
CA LEU A 23 -43.37 14.98 3.12
C LEU A 23 -42.15 14.93 4.06
N LEU A 24 -40.95 14.58 3.60
CA LEU A 24 -39.72 14.65 4.40
C LEU A 24 -39.30 16.11 4.66
N CYS A 25 -39.34 16.99 3.66
CA CYS A 25 -39.03 18.43 3.87
C CYS A 25 -40.27 19.27 4.23
N ALA A 26 -41.47 18.95 3.78
CA ALA A 26 -42.74 19.64 4.12
C ALA A 26 -43.44 19.00 5.35
N GLY A 27 -43.07 17.76 5.73
CA GLY A 27 -43.38 17.24 7.05
C GLY A 27 -42.65 17.98 8.16
N MET A 28 -41.64 18.78 7.81
CA MET A 28 -41.04 19.78 8.72
C MET A 28 -41.93 21.03 8.86
N LEU A 29 -42.87 21.29 7.95
CA LEU A 29 -43.64 22.56 7.91
C LEU A 29 -45.13 22.45 8.21
N VAL A 30 -45.74 21.25 8.22
CA VAL A 30 -47.18 21.11 8.53
C VAL A 30 -47.40 19.88 9.43
N MET A 31 -47.19 20.09 10.73
CA MET A 31 -47.80 19.20 11.71
C MET A 31 -49.22 19.70 12.04
N PRO A 32 -50.20 18.77 12.20
CA PRO A 32 -51.48 19.14 12.75
C PRO A 32 -51.30 19.76 14.13
N SER A 33 -51.96 20.87 14.36
CA SER A 33 -51.93 21.69 15.59
C SER A 33 -52.23 20.93 16.91
N ALA A 34 -52.60 19.66 16.84
CA ALA A 34 -52.85 18.79 17.99
C ALA A 34 -51.55 18.20 18.61
N TRP A 35 -50.40 18.31 17.96
CA TRP A 35 -49.13 17.75 18.46
C TRP A 35 -48.14 18.84 18.88
N ALA A 36 -48.48 20.09 18.79
CA ALA A 36 -47.60 21.24 19.07
C ALA A 36 -47.31 21.48 20.58
N GLY A 37 -47.73 20.61 21.45
CA GLY A 37 -47.70 20.85 22.89
C GLY A 37 -46.49 20.31 23.67
N SER A 38 -45.55 19.54 23.08
CA SER A 38 -44.53 18.87 23.90
C SER A 38 -43.15 18.64 23.29
N TRP A 39 -42.85 19.14 22.07
CA TRP A 39 -41.52 18.98 21.47
C TRP A 39 -40.75 20.29 21.53
N PRO A 40 -39.47 20.25 21.98
CA PRO A 40 -38.61 21.44 22.03
C PRO A 40 -38.19 21.89 20.64
N PRO A 41 -37.70 23.14 20.51
CA PRO A 41 -37.44 23.79 19.23
C PRO A 41 -36.27 23.07 18.44
N TYR A 42 -36.15 23.42 17.16
CA TYR A 42 -34.97 23.12 16.37
C TYR A 42 -33.73 23.80 16.94
N PHE A 43 -32.61 23.11 16.90
CA PHE A 43 -31.29 23.64 17.26
C PHE A 43 -30.51 23.98 15.99
N TYR A 44 -30.12 25.21 15.79
CA TYR A 44 -29.37 25.70 14.64
C TYR A 44 -28.02 26.26 15.03
N GLY A 45 -26.96 25.90 14.26
CA GLY A 45 -25.63 26.44 14.45
C GLY A 45 -25.04 26.20 15.85
N THR A 46 -24.01 26.94 16.19
CA THR A 46 -23.28 26.73 17.43
C THR A 46 -24.04 27.22 18.67
N ASP A 47 -24.89 28.23 18.54
CA ASP A 47 -25.65 28.88 19.62
C ASP A 47 -27.10 28.37 19.79
N GLY A 48 -27.52 27.44 18.93
CA GLY A 48 -28.87 26.87 18.94
C GLY A 48 -29.93 27.67 18.21
N ASN A 49 -29.65 28.89 17.77
CA ASN A 49 -30.63 29.80 17.14
C ASN A 49 -30.21 30.34 15.78
N THR A 50 -28.91 30.42 15.51
CA THR A 50 -28.40 31.04 14.29
C THR A 50 -28.24 30.05 13.16
N LYS A 51 -28.90 30.28 12.02
CA LYS A 51 -28.72 29.53 10.80
C LYS A 51 -27.35 29.84 10.17
N GLN A 52 -26.32 29.06 10.54
CA GLN A 52 -24.97 29.21 10.02
C GLN A 52 -24.80 28.47 8.73
N LEU A 53 -24.03 29.01 7.78
CA LEU A 53 -23.69 28.30 6.53
C LEU A 53 -22.44 27.46 6.65
N THR A 54 -21.49 27.86 7.49
CA THR A 54 -20.17 27.24 7.53
C THR A 54 -19.53 27.25 8.93
N GLY A 55 -18.80 26.21 9.22
CA GLY A 55 -17.93 26.14 10.40
C GLY A 55 -18.64 26.00 11.73
N ALA A 56 -19.95 25.75 11.75
CA ALA A 56 -20.67 25.51 13.00
C ALA A 56 -20.17 24.25 13.69
N LYS A 57 -20.00 24.34 15.02
CA LYS A 57 -19.62 23.20 15.87
C LYS A 57 -20.66 23.03 16.96
N VAL A 58 -21.51 22.05 16.82
CA VAL A 58 -22.57 21.70 17.77
C VAL A 58 -22.11 20.52 18.61
N SER A 59 -22.10 20.62 19.91
CA SER A 59 -21.82 19.53 20.84
C SER A 59 -22.87 19.48 21.92
N LEU A 60 -23.63 18.37 21.96
CA LEU A 60 -24.74 18.18 22.90
C LEU A 60 -24.61 16.85 23.59
N ASP A 61 -24.76 16.83 24.90
CA ASP A 61 -24.74 15.66 25.77
C ASP A 61 -26.07 15.37 26.47
N THR A 62 -26.97 16.34 26.44
CA THR A 62 -28.32 16.29 27.03
C THR A 62 -29.30 17.11 26.21
N GLY A 63 -30.58 16.91 26.45
CA GLY A 63 -31.66 17.68 25.85
C GLY A 63 -32.49 16.87 24.85
N SER A 64 -33.64 17.44 24.49
CA SER A 64 -34.56 16.84 23.52
C SER A 64 -34.86 17.83 22.42
N TYR A 65 -34.72 17.45 21.17
CA TYR A 65 -34.84 18.30 19.99
C TYR A 65 -35.66 17.65 18.87
N LEU A 66 -36.46 18.45 18.16
CA LEU A 66 -37.10 17.97 16.93
C LEU A 66 -36.07 17.81 15.81
N GLY A 67 -35.13 18.75 15.72
CA GLY A 67 -34.03 18.64 14.75
C GLY A 67 -32.81 19.44 15.18
N ILE A 68 -31.61 18.91 14.88
CA ILE A 68 -30.33 19.55 15.14
C ILE A 68 -29.62 19.76 13.80
N PHE A 69 -29.31 21.01 13.49
CA PHE A 69 -28.66 21.42 12.24
C PHE A 69 -27.34 22.13 12.54
N GLY A 70 -26.23 21.57 12.09
CA GLY A 70 -24.93 22.23 12.12
C GLY A 70 -24.95 23.47 11.22
N GLY A 71 -25.15 23.27 9.93
CA GLY A 71 -25.37 24.34 8.95
C GLY A 71 -26.73 24.25 8.30
N TYR A 72 -27.32 25.40 7.98
CA TYR A 72 -28.65 25.46 7.37
C TYR A 72 -28.80 26.62 6.39
N ASN A 73 -29.28 26.35 5.15
CA ASN A 73 -29.52 27.36 4.13
C ASN A 73 -30.87 27.14 3.46
N ASP A 74 -31.85 28.00 3.75
CA ASP A 74 -33.17 27.99 3.15
C ASP A 74 -33.52 29.29 2.40
N ASP A 75 -32.65 30.31 2.39
CA ASP A 75 -32.93 31.64 1.86
C ASP A 75 -31.86 32.27 0.97
N LYS A 76 -30.70 31.58 0.78
CA LYS A 76 -29.55 32.13 0.03
C LYS A 76 -29.20 31.25 -1.19
N PRO A 77 -29.76 31.55 -2.38
CA PRO A 77 -29.50 30.80 -3.60
C PRO A 77 -27.99 30.73 -3.92
N GLY A 78 -27.52 29.51 -4.31
CA GLY A 78 -26.14 29.25 -4.70
C GLY A 78 -25.10 29.28 -3.59
N GLN A 79 -25.47 29.52 -2.35
CA GLN A 79 -24.52 29.43 -1.23
C GLN A 79 -24.44 28.03 -0.65
N ARG A 80 -23.22 27.55 -0.44
CA ARG A 80 -22.94 26.23 0.13
C ARG A 80 -23.14 26.23 1.64
N VAL A 81 -23.51 25.03 2.14
CA VAL A 81 -23.44 24.70 3.56
C VAL A 81 -22.27 23.75 3.76
N TYR A 82 -21.20 24.17 4.42
CA TYR A 82 -19.99 23.38 4.47
C TYR A 82 -19.20 23.45 5.78
N LYS A 83 -18.44 22.34 6.05
CA LYS A 83 -17.56 22.20 7.23
C LYS A 83 -18.23 22.37 8.57
N ASN A 84 -19.50 22.01 8.66
CA ASN A 84 -20.23 22.04 9.92
C ASN A 84 -20.09 20.68 10.63
N GLN A 85 -20.07 20.69 11.94
CA GLN A 85 -19.87 19.52 12.77
C GLN A 85 -20.95 19.42 13.85
N ILE A 86 -21.54 18.24 13.99
CA ILE A 86 -22.44 17.89 15.09
C ILE A 86 -21.81 16.73 15.85
N THR A 87 -21.74 16.85 17.17
CA THR A 87 -21.36 15.78 18.08
C THR A 87 -22.47 15.60 19.12
N LEU A 88 -23.08 14.42 19.13
CA LEU A 88 -24.14 14.04 20.06
C LEU A 88 -23.68 12.88 20.92
N THR A 89 -23.88 13.03 22.25
CA THR A 89 -23.49 12.02 23.22
C THR A 89 -24.53 11.90 24.35
N GLY A 90 -24.45 10.84 25.12
CA GLY A 90 -25.16 10.69 26.36
C GLY A 90 -26.70 10.68 26.23
N ASN A 91 -27.37 11.57 26.94
CA ASN A 91 -28.83 11.66 27.05
C ASN A 91 -29.46 12.64 26.04
N THR A 92 -28.76 12.99 24.97
CA THR A 92 -29.38 13.78 23.89
C THR A 92 -30.44 12.97 23.16
N ASN A 93 -31.65 13.52 23.03
CA ASN A 93 -32.72 12.92 22.27
C ASN A 93 -33.04 13.84 21.07
N ALA A 94 -32.90 13.31 19.85
CA ALA A 94 -33.22 14.07 18.66
C ALA A 94 -33.99 13.23 17.66
N TYR A 95 -34.88 13.87 16.94
CA TYR A 95 -35.68 13.21 15.89
C TYR A 95 -34.95 13.26 14.55
N TYR A 96 -34.27 14.39 14.26
CA TYR A 96 -33.42 14.60 13.09
C TYR A 96 -32.05 15.18 13.48
N ALA A 97 -31.01 14.79 12.75
CA ALA A 97 -29.72 15.49 12.79
C ALA A 97 -29.18 15.67 11.36
N SER A 98 -28.72 16.87 11.03
CA SER A 98 -28.07 17.17 9.75
C SER A 98 -26.81 18.02 9.97
N GLY A 99 -25.65 17.51 9.55
CA GLY A 99 -24.40 18.28 9.59
C GLY A 99 -24.50 19.55 8.77
N GLY A 100 -25.07 19.45 7.55
CA GLY A 100 -25.40 20.60 6.70
C GLY A 100 -26.64 20.33 5.89
N SER A 101 -27.60 21.27 5.88
CA SER A 101 -28.83 21.20 5.09
C SER A 101 -28.98 22.42 4.20
N SER A 102 -29.15 22.25 2.90
CA SER A 102 -29.29 23.35 1.94
C SER A 102 -30.49 23.13 1.01
N GLU A 103 -31.28 24.15 0.83
CA GLU A 103 -32.35 24.14 -0.17
C GLU A 103 -31.83 24.58 -1.55
N TYR A 104 -30.90 25.52 -1.61
CA TYR A 104 -30.49 26.20 -2.83
C TYR A 104 -29.04 26.03 -3.25
N GLY A 105 -28.21 25.34 -2.48
CA GLY A 105 -26.79 25.15 -2.77
C GLY A 105 -26.28 23.81 -2.26
N ASP A 106 -25.00 23.59 -2.42
CA ASP A 106 -24.39 22.32 -2.05
C ASP A 106 -24.29 22.13 -0.52
N ALA A 107 -24.35 20.90 -0.07
CA ALA A 107 -24.02 20.49 1.29
C ALA A 107 -22.71 19.69 1.27
N THR A 108 -21.60 20.30 1.72
CA THR A 108 -20.26 19.70 1.52
C THR A 108 -19.42 19.66 2.79
N GLU A 109 -18.65 18.57 2.96
CA GLU A 109 -17.68 18.40 4.05
C GLU A 109 -18.29 18.54 5.46
N ASN A 110 -19.58 18.24 5.62
CA ASN A 110 -20.25 18.31 6.92
C ASN A 110 -20.13 16.97 7.65
N THR A 111 -20.14 17.00 8.98
CA THR A 111 -19.93 15.81 9.81
C THR A 111 -21.00 15.70 10.90
N VAL A 112 -21.51 14.50 11.11
CA VAL A 112 -22.34 14.13 12.26
C VAL A 112 -21.68 12.96 12.97
N SER A 113 -21.38 13.15 14.27
CA SER A 113 -20.83 12.12 15.15
C SER A 113 -21.80 11.85 16.29
N ILE A 114 -22.20 10.61 16.44
CA ILE A 114 -23.12 10.16 17.50
C ILE A 114 -22.44 9.04 18.28
N THR A 115 -22.31 9.20 19.58
CA THR A 115 -21.57 8.26 20.42
C THR A 115 -22.25 8.02 21.75
N ASN A 116 -22.32 6.75 22.18
CA ASN A 116 -22.86 6.33 23.47
C ASN A 116 -24.30 6.84 23.73
N MET A 117 -25.18 6.63 22.77
CA MET A 117 -26.59 7.03 22.90
C MET A 117 -27.50 5.81 22.95
N ASP A 118 -28.53 5.88 23.82
CA ASP A 118 -29.50 4.79 23.94
C ASP A 118 -30.47 4.71 22.75
N LYS A 119 -30.88 5.86 22.24
CA LYS A 119 -31.81 5.94 21.12
C LYS A 119 -31.69 7.23 20.32
N PHE A 120 -32.08 7.18 19.07
CA PHE A 120 -32.22 8.33 18.18
C PHE A 120 -33.53 8.21 17.38
N GLY A 121 -34.11 9.32 16.93
CA GLY A 121 -35.43 9.36 16.36
C GLY A 121 -35.55 8.77 14.95
N ARG A 122 -35.48 9.62 13.90
CA ARG A 122 -35.90 9.23 12.56
C ARG A 122 -34.83 9.25 11.48
N ALA A 123 -34.02 10.32 11.38
CA ALA A 123 -33.03 10.38 10.30
C ALA A 123 -31.77 11.18 10.65
N ILE A 124 -30.63 10.71 10.12
CA ILE A 124 -29.32 11.32 10.28
C ILE A 124 -28.77 11.59 8.88
N TYR A 125 -28.38 12.83 8.62
CA TYR A 125 -27.76 13.29 7.38
C TYR A 125 -26.37 13.88 7.67
N GLY A 126 -25.35 13.39 7.02
CA GLY A 126 -24.04 14.09 6.99
C GLY A 126 -24.20 15.42 6.27
N GLY A 127 -24.75 15.39 5.06
CA GLY A 127 -25.17 16.57 4.30
C GLY A 127 -26.43 16.30 3.50
N SER A 128 -27.30 17.29 3.38
CA SER A 128 -28.54 17.21 2.60
C SER A 128 -28.69 18.43 1.70
N SER A 129 -28.97 18.23 0.41
CA SER A 129 -29.25 19.31 -0.54
C SER A 129 -30.54 19.02 -1.34
N ILE A 130 -31.29 20.08 -1.67
CA ILE A 130 -32.42 19.96 -2.61
C ILE A 130 -31.96 20.25 -4.04
N ASN A 131 -31.37 21.42 -4.28
CA ASN A 131 -31.05 21.88 -5.64
C ASN A 131 -29.54 21.85 -5.96
N GLY A 132 -28.68 21.44 -5.03
CA GLY A 132 -27.25 21.29 -5.19
C GLY A 132 -26.78 19.89 -4.85
N ASP A 133 -25.48 19.70 -4.80
CA ASP A 133 -24.86 18.42 -4.53
C ASP A 133 -24.64 18.16 -3.03
N ALA A 134 -24.62 16.88 -2.65
CA ALA A 134 -24.22 16.45 -1.30
C ALA A 134 -22.89 15.71 -1.39
N VAL A 135 -21.77 16.37 -1.04
CA VAL A 135 -20.42 15.88 -1.34
C VAL A 135 -19.52 15.85 -0.12
N LYS A 136 -18.76 14.76 0.05
CA LYS A 136 -17.77 14.59 1.13
C LYS A 136 -18.32 14.76 2.54
N ASN A 137 -19.57 14.43 2.75
CA ASN A 137 -20.17 14.50 4.09
C ASN A 137 -19.91 13.18 4.84
N THR A 138 -19.89 13.24 6.17
CA THR A 138 -19.56 12.10 7.02
C THR A 138 -20.60 11.91 8.12
N VAL A 139 -21.04 10.68 8.32
CA VAL A 139 -21.81 10.23 9.48
C VAL A 139 -21.02 9.15 10.22
N SER A 140 -20.81 9.34 11.52
CA SER A 140 -20.17 8.34 12.39
C SER A 140 -21.10 8.03 13.56
N ILE A 141 -21.47 6.75 13.74
CA ILE A 141 -22.33 6.27 14.81
C ILE A 141 -21.58 5.18 15.56
N THR A 142 -21.38 5.37 16.85
CA THR A 142 -20.63 4.44 17.71
C THR A 142 -21.38 4.19 19.02
N ASN A 143 -21.47 2.92 19.40
CA ASN A 143 -22.12 2.49 20.65
C ASN A 143 -23.56 3.03 20.79
N MET A 144 -24.39 2.80 19.80
CA MET A 144 -25.81 3.15 19.87
C MET A 144 -26.64 1.91 20.11
N TYR A 145 -27.55 1.99 21.11
CA TYR A 145 -28.33 0.81 21.52
C TYR A 145 -29.55 0.56 20.60
N ASN A 146 -30.34 1.59 20.30
CA ASN A 146 -31.51 1.48 19.43
C ASN A 146 -31.57 2.64 18.43
N PHE A 147 -31.76 2.29 17.16
CA PHE A 147 -32.05 3.28 16.12
C PHE A 147 -33.08 2.72 15.13
N GLY A 148 -34.13 3.50 14.85
CA GLY A 148 -35.24 3.07 14.01
C GLY A 148 -35.43 3.91 12.75
N GLY A 149 -34.41 4.63 12.31
CA GLY A 149 -34.49 5.61 11.22
C GLY A 149 -33.52 5.38 10.07
N GLU A 150 -33.39 6.37 9.23
CA GLU A 150 -32.54 6.36 8.04
C GLU A 150 -31.21 7.04 8.30
N VAL A 151 -30.13 6.57 7.69
CA VAL A 151 -28.81 7.20 7.73
C VAL A 151 -28.35 7.51 6.32
N PHE A 152 -28.03 8.77 6.07
CA PHE A 152 -27.49 9.25 4.81
C PHE A 152 -26.12 9.90 5.04
N GLY A 153 -25.08 9.39 4.41
CA GLY A 153 -23.79 10.10 4.32
C GLY A 153 -23.99 11.43 3.60
N GLY A 154 -24.56 11.37 2.39
CA GLY A 154 -25.03 12.52 1.63
C GLY A 154 -26.36 12.23 0.96
N SER A 155 -27.25 13.21 0.91
CA SER A 155 -28.54 13.13 0.25
C SER A 155 -28.75 14.34 -0.66
N SER A 156 -28.99 14.10 -1.94
CA SER A 156 -29.38 15.16 -2.88
C SER A 156 -30.70 14.83 -3.57
N ARG A 157 -31.48 15.85 -3.87
CA ARG A 157 -32.69 15.64 -4.66
C ARG A 157 -32.44 15.80 -6.16
N TYR A 158 -31.91 16.93 -6.59
CA TYR A 158 -31.71 17.25 -7.99
C TYR A 158 -30.26 17.18 -8.46
N GLY A 159 -29.30 17.29 -7.51
CA GLY A 159 -27.86 17.14 -7.74
C GLY A 159 -27.37 15.75 -7.40
N ASP A 160 -26.04 15.61 -7.30
CA ASP A 160 -25.38 14.36 -7.07
C ASP A 160 -25.05 14.13 -5.57
N ALA A 161 -24.93 12.87 -5.18
CA ALA A 161 -24.45 12.46 -3.86
C ALA A 161 -23.12 11.73 -4.00
N ALA A 162 -22.01 12.42 -3.73
CA ALA A 162 -20.69 11.89 -4.03
C ALA A 162 -19.69 11.97 -2.87
N LYS A 163 -18.82 10.94 -2.77
CA LYS A 163 -17.70 10.90 -1.79
C LYS A 163 -18.14 11.02 -0.35
N ASN A 164 -19.35 10.59 -0.04
CA ASN A 164 -19.88 10.63 1.30
C ASN A 164 -19.52 9.34 2.06
N THR A 165 -19.44 9.44 3.39
CA THR A 165 -19.03 8.32 4.25
C THR A 165 -20.03 8.09 5.37
N VAL A 166 -20.42 6.85 5.59
CA VAL A 166 -21.16 6.39 6.76
C VAL A 166 -20.34 5.33 7.49
N SER A 167 -20.11 5.52 8.78
CA SER A 167 -19.43 4.55 9.65
C SER A 167 -20.31 4.21 10.83
N ILE A 168 -20.61 2.93 11.01
CA ILE A 168 -21.43 2.41 12.11
C ILE A 168 -20.64 1.32 12.85
N THR A 169 -20.44 1.53 14.14
CA THR A 169 -19.66 0.61 14.97
C THR A 169 -20.42 0.30 16.26
N ASN A 170 -20.48 -0.99 16.59
CA ASN A 170 -21.08 -1.46 17.85
C ASN A 170 -22.52 -0.96 18.04
N MET A 171 -23.37 -1.21 17.06
CA MET A 171 -24.81 -0.92 17.13
C MET A 171 -25.58 -2.19 17.51
N ASP A 172 -26.26 -2.19 18.66
CA ASP A 172 -26.93 -3.38 19.16
C ASP A 172 -28.24 -3.67 18.41
N ASN A 173 -29.03 -2.66 18.08
CA ASN A 173 -30.27 -2.83 17.37
C ASN A 173 -30.58 -1.65 16.42
N PHE A 174 -30.30 -1.87 15.14
CA PHE A 174 -30.80 -0.97 14.09
C PHE A 174 -32.08 -1.57 13.54
N SER A 175 -33.21 -1.18 14.11
CA SER A 175 -34.51 -1.74 13.76
C SER A 175 -35.35 -0.75 12.97
N GLY A 176 -35.26 -0.81 11.67
CA GLY A 176 -36.26 -0.18 10.81
C GLY A 176 -37.58 -0.93 10.90
N ALA A 177 -38.47 -0.51 11.77
CA ALA A 177 -39.80 -1.11 11.88
C ALA A 177 -40.78 -0.70 10.76
N VAL A 178 -40.35 0.15 9.82
CA VAL A 178 -41.17 0.73 8.75
C VAL A 178 -40.53 0.41 7.39
N TYR A 179 -41.35 0.09 6.40
CA TYR A 179 -40.90 -0.01 5.00
C TYR A 179 -40.17 1.26 4.55
N GLY A 180 -38.97 1.13 3.98
CA GLY A 180 -38.18 2.23 3.44
C GLY A 180 -37.00 2.69 4.31
N VAL A 181 -36.80 2.12 5.49
CA VAL A 181 -35.60 2.45 6.32
C VAL A 181 -34.36 1.79 5.75
N ALA A 182 -33.29 2.57 5.56
CA ALA A 182 -32.04 2.07 5.03
C ALA A 182 -30.83 2.92 5.47
N ILE A 183 -29.66 2.41 5.22
CA ILE A 183 -28.37 3.10 5.33
C ILE A 183 -27.86 3.38 3.93
N TYR A 184 -27.60 4.65 3.63
CA TYR A 184 -27.12 5.12 2.34
C TYR A 184 -25.76 5.81 2.52
N GLY A 185 -24.74 5.36 1.80
CA GLY A 185 -23.50 6.14 1.63
C GLY A 185 -23.81 7.45 0.90
N GLY A 186 -24.41 7.35 -0.30
CA GLY A 186 -24.97 8.45 -1.06
C GLY A 186 -26.36 8.12 -1.58
N TYR A 187 -27.27 9.10 -1.56
CA TYR A 187 -28.60 9.02 -2.11
C TYR A 187 -28.88 10.20 -3.03
N SER A 188 -29.25 9.94 -4.27
CA SER A 188 -29.70 10.98 -5.19
C SER A 188 -31.04 10.61 -5.84
N GLU A 189 -32.04 11.48 -5.67
CA GLU A 189 -33.40 11.22 -6.21
C GLU A 189 -33.46 11.38 -7.74
N TYR A 190 -32.68 12.30 -8.35
CA TYR A 190 -32.67 12.56 -9.79
C TYR A 190 -31.28 12.64 -10.44
N GLY A 191 -30.20 12.61 -9.67
CA GLY A 191 -28.81 12.65 -10.11
C GLY A 191 -28.10 11.32 -9.91
N ASP A 192 -26.79 11.40 -9.68
CA ASP A 192 -25.88 10.28 -9.53
C ASP A 192 -25.47 10.04 -8.07
N ALA A 193 -25.08 8.80 -7.75
CA ALA A 193 -24.47 8.45 -6.47
C ALA A 193 -23.11 7.81 -6.72
N ALA A 194 -22.01 8.51 -6.42
CA ALA A 194 -20.69 8.08 -6.81
C ALA A 194 -19.65 8.14 -5.68
N GLU A 195 -18.73 7.18 -5.66
CA GLU A 195 -17.59 7.15 -4.72
C GLU A 195 -17.99 7.23 -3.23
N ASN A 196 -19.17 6.76 -2.86
CA ASN A 196 -19.65 6.79 -1.49
C ASN A 196 -19.19 5.53 -0.75
N THR A 197 -19.03 5.64 0.56
CA THR A 197 -18.58 4.53 1.41
C THR A 197 -19.51 4.31 2.59
N VAL A 198 -19.91 3.05 2.82
CA VAL A 198 -20.57 2.60 4.03
C VAL A 198 -19.71 1.57 4.73
N SER A 199 -19.43 1.76 6.03
CA SER A 199 -18.68 0.81 6.85
C SER A 199 -19.48 0.43 8.09
N ILE A 200 -19.72 -0.88 8.30
CA ILE A 200 -20.47 -1.41 9.45
C ILE A 200 -19.60 -2.46 10.14
N SER A 201 -19.37 -2.30 11.44
CA SER A 201 -18.45 -3.16 12.19
C SER A 201 -18.82 -3.33 13.68
N GLY A 202 -17.99 -4.07 14.43
CA GLY A 202 -18.02 -4.15 15.88
C GLY A 202 -19.25 -4.87 16.45
N GLY A 203 -19.71 -5.95 15.82
CA GLY A 203 -20.87 -6.71 16.31
C GLY A 203 -22.21 -6.07 15.99
N SER A 204 -22.25 -5.10 15.07
CA SER A 204 -23.47 -4.35 14.75
C SER A 204 -24.60 -5.26 14.21
N LYS A 205 -25.83 -5.01 14.66
CA LYS A 205 -27.05 -5.72 14.23
C LYS A 205 -27.96 -4.78 13.47
N VAL A 206 -28.00 -4.91 12.14
CA VAL A 206 -28.72 -4.04 11.22
C VAL A 206 -29.88 -4.80 10.57
N ASN A 207 -31.12 -4.35 10.77
CA ASN A 207 -32.34 -4.98 10.27
C ASN A 207 -32.93 -4.27 9.04
N CYS A 208 -32.18 -3.44 8.35
CA CYS A 208 -32.60 -2.67 7.17
C CYS A 208 -31.68 -2.93 5.96
N PHE A 209 -32.02 -2.31 4.84
CA PHE A 209 -31.18 -2.33 3.63
C PHE A 209 -29.93 -1.46 3.78
N VAL A 210 -28.86 -1.82 3.09
CA VAL A 210 -27.60 -1.09 3.04
C VAL A 210 -27.24 -0.79 1.59
N TYR A 211 -27.06 0.47 1.26
CA TYR A 211 -26.68 0.94 -0.07
C TYR A 211 -25.36 1.71 0.01
N GLY A 212 -24.36 1.32 -0.78
CA GLY A 212 -23.17 2.14 -1.02
C GLY A 212 -23.58 3.44 -1.73
N GLY A 213 -24.25 3.30 -2.87
CA GLY A 213 -24.91 4.38 -3.61
C GLY A 213 -26.31 3.98 -4.03
N ASN A 214 -27.24 4.92 -3.98
CA ASN A 214 -28.61 4.78 -4.49
C ASN A 214 -28.94 6.02 -5.32
N ALA A 215 -29.23 5.82 -6.61
CA ALA A 215 -29.38 6.91 -7.57
C ALA A 215 -30.53 6.68 -8.54
N TYR A 216 -31.04 7.76 -9.11
CA TYR A 216 -31.94 7.65 -10.25
C TYR A 216 -31.18 7.27 -11.52
N LYS A 217 -30.03 7.91 -11.77
CA LYS A 217 -29.24 7.70 -12.98
C LYS A 217 -28.09 6.71 -12.73
N GLU A 218 -26.96 7.17 -12.24
CA GLU A 218 -25.74 6.36 -12.13
C GLU A 218 -25.36 6.08 -10.69
N SER A 219 -25.07 4.81 -10.38
CA SER A 219 -24.57 4.42 -9.08
C SER A 219 -23.20 3.73 -9.27
N VAL A 220 -22.11 4.49 -9.11
CA VAL A 220 -20.78 4.05 -9.55
C VAL A 220 -19.69 4.24 -8.49
N ASN A 221 -18.71 3.32 -8.49
CA ASN A 221 -17.54 3.38 -7.60
C ASN A 221 -17.89 3.45 -6.09
N ASN A 222 -19.05 2.97 -5.69
CA ASN A 222 -19.45 2.97 -4.28
C ASN A 222 -18.88 1.73 -3.56
N THR A 223 -18.64 1.88 -2.26
CA THR A 223 -18.05 0.81 -1.45
C THR A 223 -18.90 0.52 -0.21
N VAL A 224 -19.20 -0.75 0.04
CA VAL A 224 -19.82 -1.22 1.28
C VAL A 224 -18.85 -2.19 1.98
N ASN A 225 -18.47 -1.88 3.21
CA ASN A 225 -17.62 -2.71 4.07
C ASN A 225 -18.41 -3.19 5.28
N ILE A 226 -18.55 -4.50 5.46
CA ILE A 226 -19.26 -5.11 6.58
C ILE A 226 -18.30 -6.08 7.28
N LYS A 227 -18.03 -5.84 8.54
CA LYS A 227 -17.11 -6.65 9.34
C LYS A 227 -17.70 -7.00 10.69
N ASP A 228 -17.57 -8.27 11.11
CA ASP A 228 -18.01 -8.77 12.42
C ASP A 228 -19.45 -8.36 12.77
N SER A 229 -20.38 -8.44 11.81
CA SER A 229 -21.73 -7.86 11.98
C SER A 229 -22.84 -8.73 11.38
N THR A 230 -24.08 -8.45 11.72
CA THR A 230 -25.26 -9.13 11.18
C THR A 230 -26.19 -8.14 10.48
N ILE A 231 -26.47 -8.39 9.21
CA ILE A 231 -27.40 -7.59 8.39
C ILE A 231 -28.59 -8.50 8.03
N LYS A 232 -29.81 -8.06 8.33
CA LYS A 232 -31.03 -8.83 7.97
C LYS A 232 -31.59 -8.43 6.61
N GLY A 233 -31.38 -7.18 6.18
CA GLY A 233 -31.83 -6.68 4.87
C GLY A 233 -30.83 -6.99 3.76
N LYS A 234 -31.19 -6.57 2.55
CA LYS A 234 -30.35 -6.66 1.35
C LYS A 234 -29.19 -5.66 1.42
N VAL A 235 -28.08 -6.03 0.77
CA VAL A 235 -26.90 -5.20 0.65
C VAL A 235 -26.64 -4.91 -0.83
N TYR A 236 -26.50 -3.63 -1.17
CA TYR A 236 -26.22 -3.17 -2.52
C TYR A 236 -24.92 -2.35 -2.53
N GLY A 237 -23.97 -2.72 -3.37
CA GLY A 237 -22.83 -1.85 -3.69
C GLY A 237 -23.30 -0.58 -4.36
N GLY A 238 -24.05 -0.74 -5.47
CA GLY A 238 -24.75 0.32 -6.18
C GLY A 238 -26.16 -0.10 -6.57
N TRP A 239 -27.09 0.85 -6.49
CA TRP A 239 -28.46 0.69 -6.96
C TRP A 239 -28.84 1.88 -7.85
N ALA A 240 -29.28 1.62 -9.07
CA ALA A 240 -29.74 2.64 -9.99
C ALA A 240 -31.21 2.39 -10.39
N TYR A 241 -31.98 3.47 -10.56
CA TYR A 241 -33.37 3.32 -10.97
C TYR A 241 -33.48 3.12 -12.49
N ASP A 242 -32.86 3.99 -13.29
CA ASP A 242 -32.93 3.99 -14.76
C ASP A 242 -31.53 4.20 -15.40
N GLY A 243 -30.46 3.86 -14.74
CA GLY A 243 -29.10 4.06 -15.22
C GLY A 243 -28.16 2.93 -14.92
N LEU A 244 -26.88 3.20 -15.06
CA LEU A 244 -25.83 2.21 -14.87
C LEU A 244 -25.44 2.02 -13.40
N SER A 245 -25.02 0.80 -13.07
CA SER A 245 -24.52 0.45 -11.74
C SER A 245 -23.20 -0.31 -11.87
N GLU A 246 -22.09 0.42 -11.81
CA GLU A 246 -20.78 -0.10 -12.18
C GLU A 246 -19.70 0.14 -11.14
N LYS A 247 -18.68 -0.73 -11.17
CA LYS A 247 -17.45 -0.59 -10.35
C LYS A 247 -17.73 -0.43 -8.85
N ASN A 248 -18.87 -0.93 -8.40
CA ASN A 248 -19.20 -0.92 -6.99
C ASN A 248 -18.54 -2.12 -6.28
N ILE A 249 -18.20 -1.94 -5.01
CA ILE A 249 -17.50 -2.94 -4.21
C ILE A 249 -18.28 -3.25 -2.95
N VAL A 250 -18.50 -4.54 -2.67
CA VAL A 250 -19.09 -5.02 -1.43
C VAL A 250 -18.12 -5.99 -0.76
N ASN A 251 -17.53 -5.58 0.36
CA ASN A 251 -16.62 -6.39 1.16
C ASN A 251 -17.31 -6.88 2.42
N ILE A 252 -17.40 -8.18 2.63
CA ILE A 252 -18.05 -8.79 3.79
C ILE A 252 -17.08 -9.76 4.45
N SER A 253 -16.71 -9.48 5.70
CA SER A 253 -15.78 -10.29 6.47
C SER A 253 -16.36 -10.70 7.81
N ALA A 254 -16.24 -11.98 8.17
CA ALA A 254 -16.68 -12.55 9.45
C ALA A 254 -18.12 -12.15 9.84
N SER A 255 -19.02 -12.05 8.86
CA SER A 255 -20.34 -11.44 9.03
C SER A 255 -21.46 -12.34 8.52
N LYS A 256 -22.69 -12.01 8.93
CA LYS A 256 -23.88 -12.75 8.50
C LYS A 256 -24.88 -11.83 7.81
N ILE A 257 -25.19 -12.14 6.56
CA ILE A 257 -26.24 -11.48 5.78
C ILE A 257 -27.41 -12.47 5.64
N VAL A 258 -28.61 -12.03 5.98
CA VAL A 258 -29.80 -12.92 5.98
C VAL A 258 -30.52 -12.93 4.63
N ASP A 259 -30.39 -11.86 3.86
CA ASP A 259 -30.99 -11.66 2.55
C ASP A 259 -29.91 -11.64 1.44
N ASP A 260 -30.25 -11.13 0.26
CA ASP A 260 -29.36 -11.08 -0.90
C ASP A 260 -28.28 -9.99 -0.82
N VAL A 261 -27.21 -10.19 -1.57
CA VAL A 261 -26.12 -9.24 -1.77
C VAL A 261 -25.95 -8.96 -3.26
N TYR A 262 -25.87 -7.69 -3.62
CA TYR A 262 -25.70 -7.23 -5.00
C TYR A 262 -24.45 -6.36 -5.14
N GLY A 263 -23.54 -6.69 -6.04
CA GLY A 263 -22.46 -5.78 -6.46
C GLY A 263 -23.05 -4.54 -7.12
N GLY A 264 -23.84 -4.74 -8.18
CA GLY A 264 -24.62 -3.71 -8.87
C GLY A 264 -26.06 -4.15 -9.11
N TYR A 265 -26.97 -3.18 -9.14
CA TYR A 265 -28.39 -3.44 -9.40
C TYR A 265 -29.02 -2.27 -10.15
N THR A 266 -29.86 -2.56 -11.16
CA THR A 266 -30.71 -1.55 -11.80
C THR A 266 -32.13 -2.03 -11.95
N GLU A 267 -33.08 -1.11 -11.81
CA GLU A 267 -34.51 -1.41 -12.12
C GLU A 267 -34.84 -1.30 -13.60
N ASN A 268 -34.10 -0.47 -14.36
CA ASN A 268 -34.24 -0.29 -15.81
C ASN A 268 -35.68 -0.03 -16.24
N HIS A 269 -36.38 0.91 -15.61
CA HIS A 269 -37.76 1.20 -15.89
C HIS A 269 -37.99 1.76 -17.29
N LEU A 270 -37.01 2.44 -17.88
CA LEU A 270 -37.05 2.96 -19.22
C LEU A 270 -36.89 1.89 -20.29
N ASP A 271 -36.59 0.64 -19.89
CA ASP A 271 -36.48 -0.53 -20.76
C ASP A 271 -35.46 -0.33 -21.89
N VAL A 272 -34.31 0.26 -21.57
CA VAL A 272 -33.19 0.55 -22.48
C VAL A 272 -32.11 -0.50 -22.44
N ASP A 273 -31.54 -0.81 -23.59
CA ASP A 273 -30.47 -1.82 -23.74
C ASP A 273 -29.05 -1.22 -23.56
N THR A 274 -28.93 0.09 -23.31
CA THR A 274 -27.68 0.82 -23.28
C THR A 274 -27.09 0.98 -21.86
N ILE A 275 -27.80 0.55 -20.83
CA ILE A 275 -27.29 0.58 -19.45
C ILE A 275 -26.34 -0.58 -19.21
N THR A 276 -25.41 -0.40 -18.26
CA THR A 276 -24.43 -1.41 -17.88
C THR A 276 -24.45 -1.66 -16.37
N ILE A 277 -24.14 -2.91 -15.99
CA ILE A 277 -24.09 -3.35 -14.58
C ILE A 277 -22.80 -4.14 -14.40
N ASP A 278 -21.73 -3.53 -14.83
CA ASP A 278 -20.46 -4.20 -15.10
C ASP A 278 -19.39 -3.86 -14.07
N ASN A 279 -18.35 -4.71 -14.02
CA ASN A 279 -17.16 -4.46 -13.23
C ASN A 279 -17.40 -4.32 -11.70
N ASN A 280 -18.51 -4.84 -11.19
CA ASN A 280 -18.78 -4.82 -9.77
C ASN A 280 -18.03 -5.97 -9.07
N THR A 281 -17.64 -5.77 -7.82
CA THR A 281 -16.93 -6.76 -7.03
C THR A 281 -17.70 -7.07 -5.74
N VAL A 282 -17.87 -8.36 -5.43
CA VAL A 282 -18.32 -8.82 -4.12
C VAL A 282 -17.25 -9.72 -3.53
N ALA A 283 -16.77 -9.36 -2.33
CA ALA A 283 -15.78 -10.15 -1.58
C ALA A 283 -16.42 -10.78 -0.33
N LEU A 284 -16.27 -12.09 -0.18
CA LEU A 284 -16.67 -12.86 1.00
C LEU A 284 -15.43 -13.41 1.70
N GLN A 285 -15.27 -13.07 2.97
CA GLN A 285 -14.03 -13.33 3.69
C GLN A 285 -14.28 -13.88 5.08
N ASN A 286 -13.37 -14.75 5.57
CA ASN A 286 -13.26 -15.15 6.97
C ASN A 286 -14.54 -15.74 7.57
N GLY A 287 -15.17 -16.70 6.90
CA GLY A 287 -16.34 -17.37 7.39
C GLY A 287 -17.64 -16.59 7.27
N THR A 288 -17.68 -15.65 6.34
CA THR A 288 -18.90 -14.90 6.01
C THR A 288 -20.05 -15.83 5.57
N ILE A 289 -21.26 -15.57 6.05
CA ILE A 289 -22.44 -16.33 5.70
C ILE A 289 -23.49 -15.40 5.07
N VAL A 290 -23.81 -15.62 3.80
CA VAL A 290 -24.94 -15.01 3.10
C VAL A 290 -26.01 -16.08 2.93
N LYS A 291 -27.18 -15.92 3.55
CA LYS A 291 -28.27 -16.92 3.41
C LYS A 291 -29.00 -16.80 2.07
N GLY A 292 -29.08 -15.61 1.51
CA GLY A 292 -29.64 -15.33 0.20
C GLY A 292 -28.65 -15.60 -0.94
N THR A 293 -28.93 -15.02 -2.08
CA THR A 293 -28.08 -15.09 -3.27
C THR A 293 -27.09 -13.93 -3.29
N VAL A 294 -25.86 -14.22 -3.74
CA VAL A 294 -24.82 -13.24 -4.03
C VAL A 294 -24.81 -13.01 -5.53
N TYR A 295 -25.07 -11.76 -5.95
CA TYR A 295 -25.12 -11.34 -7.34
C TYR A 295 -23.95 -10.41 -7.68
N GLY A 296 -23.32 -10.62 -8.82
CA GLY A 296 -22.35 -9.65 -9.38
C GLY A 296 -23.07 -8.40 -9.89
N GLY A 297 -24.09 -8.58 -10.71
CA GLY A 297 -24.95 -7.53 -11.21
C GLY A 297 -26.36 -8.05 -11.56
N VAL A 298 -27.36 -7.20 -11.46
CA VAL A 298 -28.75 -7.57 -11.78
C VAL A 298 -29.45 -6.43 -12.50
N ASP A 299 -29.96 -6.73 -13.69
CA ASP A 299 -31.04 -5.97 -14.32
C ASP A 299 -32.39 -6.58 -13.95
N TYR A 300 -33.23 -5.85 -13.22
CA TYR A 300 -34.53 -6.35 -12.79
C TYR A 300 -35.45 -6.71 -13.97
N LYS A 301 -35.35 -6.00 -15.08
CA LYS A 301 -36.10 -6.29 -16.30
C LYS A 301 -35.51 -7.41 -17.15
N GLY A 302 -34.26 -7.82 -16.86
CA GLY A 302 -33.56 -8.88 -17.56
C GLY A 302 -33.22 -8.55 -19.05
N LYS A 303 -33.12 -7.30 -19.40
CA LYS A 303 -32.76 -6.82 -20.76
C LYS A 303 -31.25 -6.82 -20.98
N VAL A 304 -30.51 -6.51 -19.97
CA VAL A 304 -29.07 -6.38 -20.01
C VAL A 304 -28.40 -7.53 -19.26
N THR A 305 -27.45 -8.17 -19.90
CA THR A 305 -26.61 -9.18 -19.26
C THR A 305 -25.42 -8.49 -18.59
N PRO A 306 -25.26 -8.58 -17.26
CA PRO A 306 -24.12 -8.04 -16.54
C PRO A 306 -22.82 -8.68 -17.00
N LYS A 307 -21.70 -7.93 -17.05
CA LYS A 307 -20.39 -8.42 -17.49
C LYS A 307 -19.25 -8.00 -16.56
N ASN A 308 -18.18 -8.79 -16.61
CA ASN A 308 -16.93 -8.52 -15.89
C ASN A 308 -17.09 -8.37 -14.36
N ASN A 309 -18.20 -8.86 -13.81
CA ASN A 309 -18.39 -8.84 -12.37
C ASN A 309 -17.52 -9.90 -11.70
N THR A 310 -16.96 -9.56 -10.54
CA THR A 310 -15.95 -10.38 -9.84
C THR A 310 -16.49 -10.86 -8.50
N LEU A 311 -16.40 -12.15 -8.25
CA LEU A 311 -16.51 -12.74 -6.91
C LEU A 311 -15.11 -13.00 -6.36
N GLU A 312 -14.81 -12.38 -5.21
CA GLU A 312 -13.59 -12.65 -4.47
C GLU A 312 -13.88 -13.46 -3.21
N ILE A 313 -13.14 -14.54 -2.99
CA ILE A 313 -13.26 -15.41 -1.82
C ILE A 313 -11.91 -15.46 -1.10
N ALA A 314 -11.87 -15.05 0.16
CA ALA A 314 -10.67 -15.13 0.99
C ALA A 314 -10.94 -15.89 2.29
N GLY A 315 -9.95 -16.69 2.70
CA GLY A 315 -10.06 -17.53 3.89
C GLY A 315 -11.07 -18.66 3.77
N VAL A 316 -11.41 -19.26 4.90
CA VAL A 316 -12.20 -20.50 4.95
C VAL A 316 -13.62 -20.27 5.45
N GLY A 317 -14.51 -21.23 5.12
CA GLY A 317 -15.83 -21.34 5.76
C GLY A 317 -16.87 -20.34 5.27
N ASN A 318 -16.60 -19.62 4.16
CA ASN A 318 -17.61 -18.74 3.58
C ASN A 318 -18.78 -19.55 3.00
N LYS A 319 -20.00 -19.03 3.15
CA LYS A 319 -21.23 -19.69 2.70
C LYS A 319 -22.12 -18.70 1.96
N ALA A 320 -22.73 -19.16 0.87
CA ALA A 320 -23.77 -18.42 0.16
C ALA A 320 -24.98 -19.35 -0.06
N GLY A 321 -26.20 -18.80 -0.09
CA GLY A 321 -27.36 -19.54 -0.54
C GLY A 321 -27.20 -19.89 -2.03
N ASN A 322 -26.91 -18.89 -2.84
CA ASN A 322 -26.57 -19.07 -4.25
C ASN A 322 -25.56 -17.99 -4.73
N VAL A 323 -24.98 -18.19 -5.91
CA VAL A 323 -24.03 -17.26 -6.55
C VAL A 323 -24.43 -17.09 -8.02
N LYS A 324 -24.66 -15.85 -8.48
CA LYS A 324 -25.15 -15.57 -9.84
C LYS A 324 -24.50 -14.33 -10.47
N ASN A 325 -24.38 -14.34 -11.78
CA ASN A 325 -23.98 -13.19 -12.63
C ASN A 325 -22.55 -12.70 -12.31
N PHE A 326 -21.64 -13.64 -12.10
CA PHE A 326 -20.21 -13.36 -12.04
C PHE A 326 -19.51 -13.97 -13.25
N ASP A 327 -18.56 -13.23 -13.81
CA ASP A 327 -17.67 -13.73 -14.85
C ASP A 327 -16.32 -14.13 -14.27
N ASN A 328 -15.81 -13.35 -13.29
CA ASN A 328 -14.49 -13.53 -12.73
C ASN A 328 -14.58 -14.11 -11.31
N PHE A 329 -13.72 -15.08 -11.03
CA PHE A 329 -13.62 -15.73 -9.73
C PHE A 329 -12.20 -15.61 -9.21
N ASN A 330 -12.01 -14.86 -8.13
CA ASN A 330 -10.72 -14.66 -7.47
C ASN A 330 -10.70 -15.37 -6.13
N PHE A 331 -9.76 -16.29 -5.93
CA PHE A 331 -9.55 -16.95 -4.66
C PHE A 331 -8.25 -16.49 -4.03
N VAL A 332 -8.32 -16.06 -2.77
CA VAL A 332 -7.17 -15.70 -1.95
C VAL A 332 -7.03 -16.75 -0.85
N VAL A 333 -6.11 -17.68 -1.07
CA VAL A 333 -5.74 -18.69 -0.08
C VAL A 333 -4.77 -18.04 0.91
N ASP A 334 -5.28 -17.61 2.05
CA ASP A 334 -4.52 -16.93 3.09
C ASP A 334 -4.06 -17.90 4.20
N ASN A 335 -3.45 -17.39 5.25
CA ASN A 335 -2.93 -18.17 6.38
C ASN A 335 -4.02 -18.87 7.22
N THR A 336 -5.29 -18.61 6.99
CA THR A 336 -6.42 -19.31 7.64
C THR A 336 -6.76 -20.62 6.96
N VAL A 337 -6.36 -20.78 5.68
CA VAL A 337 -6.67 -21.97 4.85
C VAL A 337 -5.67 -23.07 5.09
N SER A 338 -6.15 -24.30 5.23
CA SER A 338 -5.36 -25.53 5.36
C SER A 338 -5.79 -26.56 4.29
N TYR A 339 -4.96 -27.56 4.05
CA TYR A 339 -5.35 -28.67 3.20
C TYR A 339 -6.59 -29.39 3.79
N GLY A 340 -7.55 -29.71 2.92
CA GLY A 340 -8.84 -30.27 3.27
C GLY A 340 -9.94 -29.24 3.54
N ASP A 341 -9.60 -27.97 3.66
CA ASP A 341 -10.59 -26.91 3.90
C ASP A 341 -11.41 -26.57 2.65
N THR A 342 -12.59 -25.97 2.90
CA THR A 342 -13.48 -25.41 1.88
C THR A 342 -13.57 -23.90 2.05
N MET A 343 -13.28 -23.16 0.98
CA MET A 343 -13.30 -21.70 0.99
C MET A 343 -14.72 -21.14 0.80
N LEU A 344 -15.52 -21.70 -0.14
CA LEU A 344 -16.89 -21.32 -0.38
C LEU A 344 -17.80 -22.54 -0.47
N THR A 345 -18.90 -22.56 0.31
CA THR A 345 -19.98 -23.53 0.18
C THR A 345 -21.25 -22.85 -0.32
N ILE A 346 -21.84 -23.34 -1.40
CA ILE A 346 -23.15 -22.92 -1.89
C ILE A 346 -24.17 -23.92 -1.36
N THR A 347 -25.11 -23.41 -0.55
CA THR A 347 -26.02 -24.26 0.25
C THR A 347 -27.41 -24.46 -0.34
N GLY A 348 -27.78 -23.68 -1.36
CA GLY A 348 -29.14 -23.54 -1.89
C GLY A 348 -29.95 -22.51 -1.11
N THR A 349 -30.95 -21.93 -1.74
CA THR A 349 -31.85 -20.96 -1.13
C THR A 349 -33.12 -21.61 -0.54
N GLY A 350 -33.25 -22.94 -0.58
CA GLY A 350 -34.32 -23.69 0.03
C GLY A 350 -35.64 -23.76 -0.75
N THR A 351 -35.72 -23.12 -1.89
CA THR A 351 -36.84 -23.30 -2.87
C THR A 351 -36.47 -24.39 -3.87
N PRO A 352 -37.25 -25.44 -4.04
CA PRO A 352 -36.99 -26.43 -5.09
C PRO A 352 -37.36 -25.81 -6.47
N ALA A 353 -36.46 -25.10 -7.04
CA ALA A 353 -36.46 -24.65 -8.41
C ALA A 353 -35.18 -25.15 -9.07
N ALA A 354 -35.12 -25.16 -10.40
CA ALA A 354 -34.03 -25.67 -11.22
C ALA A 354 -32.66 -25.57 -10.51
N ALA A 355 -31.85 -26.62 -10.64
CA ALA A 355 -30.54 -26.74 -10.02
C ALA A 355 -29.83 -25.37 -9.97
N ASP A 356 -29.38 -24.97 -8.80
CA ASP A 356 -28.64 -23.70 -8.60
C ASP A 356 -27.21 -23.90 -9.17
N ASP A 357 -27.16 -24.12 -10.49
CA ASP A 357 -25.93 -24.33 -11.21
C ASP A 357 -25.10 -23.04 -11.26
N LEU A 358 -23.79 -23.19 -11.10
CA LEU A 358 -22.83 -22.11 -11.16
C LEU A 358 -21.98 -22.25 -12.44
N THR A 359 -21.82 -21.17 -13.19
CA THR A 359 -20.90 -21.14 -14.33
C THR A 359 -19.56 -20.55 -13.93
N VAL A 360 -18.48 -21.32 -14.09
CA VAL A 360 -17.10 -20.88 -13.85
C VAL A 360 -16.27 -21.20 -15.10
N ASN A 361 -15.79 -20.20 -15.80
CA ASN A 361 -14.95 -20.38 -16.99
C ASN A 361 -13.47 -20.45 -16.61
N ASN A 362 -12.72 -21.35 -17.26
CA ASN A 362 -11.29 -21.56 -16.96
C ASN A 362 -10.44 -20.29 -17.07
N ASP A 363 -10.69 -19.44 -18.07
CA ASP A 363 -9.92 -18.21 -18.33
C ASP A 363 -10.24 -17.08 -17.35
N LYS A 364 -11.33 -17.19 -16.61
CA LYS A 364 -11.84 -16.20 -15.68
C LYS A 364 -11.62 -16.56 -14.21
N LEU A 365 -10.94 -17.66 -13.96
CA LEU A 365 -10.56 -18.10 -12.61
C LEU A 365 -9.13 -17.62 -12.28
N ASN A 366 -8.96 -17.01 -11.13
CA ASN A 366 -7.66 -16.62 -10.60
C ASN A 366 -7.51 -17.13 -9.16
N VAL A 367 -6.34 -17.70 -8.85
CA VAL A 367 -6.02 -18.20 -7.52
C VAL A 367 -4.71 -17.61 -7.05
N LYS A 368 -4.74 -16.90 -5.93
CA LYS A 368 -3.58 -16.33 -5.27
C LYS A 368 -3.40 -16.99 -3.90
N VAL A 369 -2.19 -17.44 -3.58
CA VAL A 369 -1.84 -17.93 -2.24
C VAL A 369 -0.99 -16.89 -1.54
N VAL A 370 -1.39 -16.49 -0.35
CA VAL A 370 -0.71 -15.50 0.49
C VAL A 370 -0.27 -16.18 1.78
N ASN A 371 1.00 -16.06 2.16
CA ASN A 371 1.58 -16.68 3.35
C ASN A 371 1.44 -18.23 3.39
N PRO A 372 2.10 -18.91 2.46
CA PRO A 372 1.96 -20.36 2.27
C PRO A 372 2.66 -21.20 3.35
N GLU A 373 3.31 -20.60 4.33
CA GLU A 373 4.12 -21.31 5.33
C GLU A 373 3.36 -22.48 5.97
N LYS A 374 2.08 -22.28 6.27
CA LYS A 374 1.23 -23.31 6.86
C LYS A 374 0.93 -24.46 5.88
N LEU A 375 0.82 -24.16 4.60
CA LEU A 375 0.61 -25.13 3.54
C LEU A 375 1.90 -25.87 3.14
N ILE A 376 3.05 -25.16 3.17
CA ILE A 376 4.36 -25.71 2.82
C ILE A 376 4.93 -26.53 3.99
N ALA A 377 4.78 -26.09 5.23
CA ALA A 377 5.24 -26.78 6.42
C ALA A 377 4.45 -28.07 6.74
N ALA A 378 3.24 -28.21 6.19
CA ALA A 378 2.49 -29.44 6.33
C ALA A 378 3.17 -30.52 5.48
N GLU A 379 3.83 -31.50 6.11
CA GLU A 379 4.37 -32.72 5.50
C GLU A 379 3.22 -33.64 4.98
N ALA A 380 2.25 -33.06 4.28
CA ALA A 380 1.16 -33.81 3.70
C ALA A 380 1.65 -34.63 2.51
N THR A 381 1.26 -35.89 2.45
CA THR A 381 1.44 -36.70 1.24
C THR A 381 0.79 -36.00 0.04
N THR A 382 1.31 -36.19 -1.16
CA THR A 382 0.81 -35.54 -2.39
C THR A 382 -0.72 -35.68 -2.57
N ALA A 383 -1.31 -36.77 -2.08
CA ALA A 383 -2.75 -37.04 -2.14
C ALA A 383 -3.59 -36.10 -1.29
N ASN A 384 -3.05 -35.51 -0.25
CA ASN A 384 -3.77 -34.67 0.71
C ASN A 384 -3.57 -33.14 0.50
N LYS A 385 -2.84 -32.73 -0.55
CA LYS A 385 -2.57 -31.31 -0.86
C LYS A 385 -3.71 -30.67 -1.66
N ILE A 386 -4.95 -30.84 -1.21
CA ILE A 386 -6.15 -30.36 -1.89
C ILE A 386 -6.87 -29.34 -1.02
N ILE A 387 -7.26 -28.22 -1.63
CA ILE A 387 -8.14 -27.21 -1.07
C ILE A 387 -9.40 -27.16 -1.93
N THR A 388 -10.57 -27.18 -1.31
CA THR A 388 -11.84 -27.02 -2.04
C THR A 388 -12.15 -25.52 -2.18
N LEU A 389 -12.03 -25.00 -3.40
CA LEU A 389 -12.34 -23.60 -3.71
C LEU A 389 -13.84 -23.35 -3.62
N ILE A 390 -14.65 -24.22 -4.25
CA ILE A 390 -16.11 -24.18 -4.24
C ILE A 390 -16.66 -25.59 -3.98
N ASP A 391 -17.61 -25.70 -3.06
CA ASP A 391 -18.46 -26.85 -2.86
C ASP A 391 -19.93 -26.44 -3.14
N ASN A 392 -20.44 -26.71 -4.35
CA ASN A 392 -21.80 -26.39 -4.75
C ASN A 392 -22.75 -27.56 -4.38
N LYS A 393 -23.33 -27.50 -3.18
CA LYS A 393 -24.27 -28.52 -2.71
C LYS A 393 -25.66 -28.41 -3.36
N ALA A 394 -25.94 -27.29 -4.00
CA ALA A 394 -27.26 -26.97 -4.56
C ALA A 394 -27.39 -27.33 -6.05
N GLY A 395 -26.27 -27.47 -6.76
CA GLY A 395 -26.24 -27.75 -8.19
C GLY A 395 -24.89 -28.26 -8.65
N VAL A 396 -24.60 -28.08 -9.92
CA VAL A 396 -23.29 -28.43 -10.54
C VAL A 396 -22.55 -27.15 -10.94
N ILE A 397 -21.25 -27.31 -11.22
CA ILE A 397 -20.40 -26.24 -11.73
C ILE A 397 -20.20 -26.49 -13.23
N ASN A 398 -20.73 -25.60 -14.06
CA ASN A 398 -20.66 -25.64 -15.50
C ASN A 398 -19.56 -24.72 -16.04
N GLY A 399 -19.20 -24.89 -17.31
CA GLY A 399 -18.26 -24.03 -18.03
C GLY A 399 -16.77 -24.33 -17.77
N PHE A 400 -16.45 -25.12 -16.74
CA PHE A 400 -15.11 -25.56 -16.46
C PHE A 400 -14.82 -26.87 -17.20
N ILE A 401 -13.80 -26.87 -18.06
CA ILE A 401 -13.48 -28.02 -18.93
C ILE A 401 -12.11 -28.58 -18.58
N GLY A 402 -12.06 -29.87 -18.25
CA GLY A 402 -10.83 -30.58 -17.95
C GLY A 402 -10.14 -30.10 -16.70
N THR A 403 -8.85 -29.86 -16.80
CA THR A 403 -8.03 -29.27 -15.74
C THR A 403 -7.51 -27.92 -16.18
N LYS A 404 -7.22 -27.06 -15.21
CA LYS A 404 -6.53 -25.79 -15.44
C LYS A 404 -5.27 -25.75 -14.60
N ASP A 405 -4.13 -25.63 -15.29
CA ASP A 405 -2.88 -25.30 -14.62
C ASP A 405 -2.93 -23.85 -14.18
N VAL A 406 -2.66 -23.62 -12.92
CA VAL A 406 -2.58 -22.30 -12.32
C VAL A 406 -1.22 -22.11 -11.69
N SER A 407 -0.64 -20.96 -11.90
CA SER A 407 0.52 -20.53 -11.15
C SER A 407 0.05 -20.03 -9.79
N VAL A 408 0.37 -20.76 -8.74
CA VAL A 408 0.00 -20.42 -7.38
C VAL A 408 1.09 -19.54 -6.79
N THR A 409 0.88 -18.23 -6.77
CA THR A 409 1.82 -17.30 -6.15
C THR A 409 1.63 -17.36 -4.64
N ALA A 410 2.66 -17.82 -3.96
CA ALA A 410 2.70 -17.93 -2.51
C ALA A 410 3.40 -16.71 -1.93
N GLY A 411 2.65 -15.86 -1.24
CA GLY A 411 3.15 -14.57 -0.81
C GLY A 411 3.45 -13.64 -1.98
N ALA A 412 4.59 -12.96 -1.94
CA ALA A 412 5.05 -12.05 -2.97
C ALA A 412 6.12 -12.67 -3.90
N LEU A 413 6.80 -13.75 -3.46
CA LEU A 413 8.10 -14.14 -4.01
C LEU A 413 8.15 -15.53 -4.67
N LEU A 414 7.19 -16.40 -4.39
CA LEU A 414 7.23 -17.80 -4.79
C LEU A 414 6.05 -18.18 -5.68
N THR A 415 6.30 -19.01 -6.67
CA THR A 415 5.27 -19.60 -7.53
C THR A 415 5.37 -21.11 -7.48
N TYR A 416 4.24 -21.77 -7.27
CA TYR A 416 4.10 -23.22 -7.27
C TYR A 416 3.22 -23.64 -8.44
N ASP A 417 3.40 -24.85 -8.90
CA ASP A 417 2.42 -25.46 -9.79
C ASP A 417 1.14 -25.73 -9.01
N GLY A 418 0.02 -25.41 -9.62
CA GLY A 418 -1.30 -25.70 -9.10
C GLY A 418 -2.16 -26.28 -10.22
N GLU A 419 -3.02 -27.19 -9.86
CA GLU A 419 -4.00 -27.76 -10.76
C GLU A 419 -5.39 -27.56 -10.20
N VAL A 420 -6.25 -26.87 -10.94
CA VAL A 420 -7.67 -26.75 -10.61
C VAL A 420 -8.44 -27.77 -11.44
N SER A 421 -9.35 -28.51 -10.79
CA SER A 421 -10.18 -29.51 -11.44
C SER A 421 -11.55 -29.61 -10.80
N LEU A 422 -12.52 -30.10 -11.57
CA LEU A 422 -13.83 -30.49 -11.01
C LEU A 422 -13.75 -31.91 -10.42
N THR A 423 -14.40 -32.11 -9.32
CA THR A 423 -14.52 -33.38 -8.61
C THR A 423 -15.95 -33.56 -8.08
N ASP A 424 -16.26 -34.75 -7.56
CA ASP A 424 -17.57 -35.07 -6.94
C ASP A 424 -18.75 -34.80 -7.90
N SER A 425 -18.69 -35.38 -9.10
CA SER A 425 -19.70 -35.22 -10.14
C SER A 425 -19.98 -33.74 -10.47
N ASP A 426 -18.91 -32.97 -10.68
CA ASP A 426 -18.91 -31.54 -11.05
C ASP A 426 -19.52 -30.60 -9.98
N LYS A 427 -19.59 -31.05 -8.74
CA LYS A 427 -20.05 -30.22 -7.61
C LYS A 427 -18.95 -29.47 -6.90
N LYS A 428 -17.73 -29.93 -7.02
CA LYS A 428 -16.59 -29.33 -6.33
C LYS A 428 -15.53 -28.83 -7.31
N LEU A 429 -15.12 -27.58 -7.15
CA LEU A 429 -13.93 -27.02 -7.77
C LEU A 429 -12.80 -27.10 -6.74
N THR A 430 -11.74 -27.84 -7.06
CA THR A 430 -10.63 -28.11 -6.14
C THR A 430 -9.32 -27.59 -6.69
N LEU A 431 -8.47 -27.07 -5.80
CA LEU A 431 -7.09 -26.71 -6.07
C LEU A 431 -6.17 -27.76 -5.45
N LYS A 432 -5.35 -28.39 -6.28
CA LYS A 432 -4.24 -29.22 -5.84
C LYS A 432 -2.94 -28.42 -6.00
N ILE A 433 -2.21 -28.19 -4.91
CA ILE A 433 -0.93 -27.50 -4.95
C ILE A 433 0.18 -28.51 -5.22
N GLY A 434 0.97 -28.27 -6.24
CA GLY A 434 2.11 -29.07 -6.65
C GLY A 434 3.43 -28.63 -6.02
N ASN A 435 4.51 -28.81 -6.76
CA ASN A 435 5.85 -28.45 -6.33
C ASN A 435 6.17 -26.97 -6.61
N PHE A 436 7.24 -26.46 -5.96
CA PHE A 436 7.82 -25.17 -6.32
C PHE A 436 8.17 -25.14 -7.81
N LYS A 437 7.75 -24.09 -8.49
CA LYS A 437 7.95 -23.89 -9.93
C LYS A 437 9.05 -22.87 -10.19
N GLU A 438 8.85 -21.65 -9.75
CA GLU A 438 9.75 -20.53 -10.03
C GLU A 438 9.57 -19.39 -9.02
N PHE A 439 10.50 -18.47 -9.04
CA PHE A 439 10.39 -17.21 -8.30
C PHE A 439 9.65 -16.15 -9.11
N THR A 440 8.93 -15.29 -8.42
CA THR A 440 8.45 -14.03 -9.04
C THR A 440 9.65 -13.12 -9.37
N PRO A 441 9.49 -12.18 -10.31
CA PRO A 441 10.56 -11.22 -10.61
C PRO A 441 11.06 -10.45 -9.38
N GLU A 442 10.20 -10.16 -8.42
CA GLU A 442 10.52 -9.46 -7.17
C GLU A 442 11.57 -10.18 -6.33
N ALA A 443 11.64 -11.51 -6.40
CA ALA A 443 12.62 -12.29 -5.65
C ALA A 443 14.07 -11.93 -6.00
N LYS A 444 14.37 -11.60 -7.26
CA LYS A 444 15.70 -11.12 -7.67
C LYS A 444 15.97 -9.74 -7.12
N SER A 445 15.00 -8.81 -7.25
CA SER A 445 15.11 -7.45 -6.73
C SER A 445 15.38 -7.44 -5.22
N LEU A 446 14.70 -8.31 -4.48
CA LEU A 446 14.88 -8.47 -3.05
C LEU A 446 16.32 -8.86 -2.68
N VAL A 447 16.93 -9.77 -3.44
CA VAL A 447 18.34 -10.18 -3.18
C VAL A 447 19.34 -9.14 -3.68
N GLU A 448 18.98 -8.27 -4.63
CA GLU A 448 19.81 -7.15 -5.09
C GLU A 448 20.11 -6.13 -3.98
N THR A 449 19.25 -5.99 -2.97
CA THR A 449 19.53 -5.20 -1.76
C THR A 449 20.81 -5.66 -1.07
N ARG A 450 21.03 -6.98 -1.01
CA ARG A 450 22.22 -7.58 -0.43
C ARG A 450 23.49 -7.21 -1.22
N ALA A 451 23.39 -7.22 -2.56
CA ALA A 451 24.48 -6.76 -3.42
C ALA A 451 24.74 -5.25 -3.26
N ALA A 452 23.69 -4.43 -3.16
CA ALA A 452 23.78 -3.01 -2.92
C ALA A 452 24.41 -2.69 -1.56
N ALA A 453 24.07 -3.44 -0.51
CA ALA A 453 24.71 -3.33 0.82
C ALA A 453 26.21 -3.64 0.74
N GLY A 454 26.60 -4.73 0.05
CA GLY A 454 27.98 -5.07 -0.23
C GLY A 454 28.73 -3.97 -0.99
N PHE A 455 28.06 -3.33 -1.95
CA PHE A 455 28.60 -2.18 -2.66
C PHE A 455 28.87 -0.99 -1.73
N VAL A 456 27.94 -0.57 -0.89
CA VAL A 456 28.13 0.57 0.03
C VAL A 456 29.33 0.30 0.95
N VAL A 457 29.44 -0.93 1.50
CA VAL A 457 30.59 -1.33 2.31
C VAL A 457 31.91 -1.28 1.52
N ASN A 458 31.91 -1.74 0.26
CA ASN A 458 33.09 -1.67 -0.60
C ASN A 458 33.47 -0.24 -0.99
N ASN A 459 32.48 0.63 -1.24
CA ASN A 459 32.70 2.03 -1.55
C ASN A 459 33.32 2.81 -0.36
N MET A 460 32.92 2.46 0.87
CA MET A 460 33.58 2.98 2.08
C MET A 460 35.06 2.54 2.16
N ALA A 461 35.39 1.30 1.80
CA ALA A 461 36.79 0.84 1.75
C ALA A 461 37.59 1.63 0.72
N ASP A 462 37.04 1.85 -0.46
CA ASP A 462 37.65 2.64 -1.53
C ASP A 462 37.85 4.10 -1.13
N PHE A 463 36.83 4.69 -0.48
CA PHE A 463 36.87 6.06 0.03
C PHE A 463 37.94 6.22 1.13
N MET A 464 38.01 5.28 2.07
CA MET A 464 39.03 5.30 3.12
C MET A 464 40.43 5.19 2.52
N GLN A 465 40.63 4.32 1.54
CA GLN A 465 41.93 4.07 0.93
C GLN A 465 42.39 5.21 0.01
N SER A 466 41.47 5.91 -0.69
CA SER A 466 41.81 7.00 -1.59
C SER A 466 41.87 8.35 -0.89
N THR A 467 40.85 8.68 -0.09
CA THR A 467 40.71 10.03 0.50
C THR A 467 41.14 10.03 1.97
N GLY A 468 40.73 9.03 2.78
CA GLY A 468 41.02 8.98 4.20
C GLY A 468 42.52 8.81 4.51
N MET A 469 43.16 7.83 3.86
CA MET A 469 44.61 7.59 4.07
C MET A 469 45.51 8.69 3.45
N GLU A 470 45.07 9.31 2.37
CA GLU A 470 45.78 10.50 1.82
C GLU A 470 45.82 11.63 2.82
N GLN A 471 44.75 11.88 3.56
CA GLN A 471 44.72 12.88 4.62
C GLN A 471 45.60 12.46 5.83
N ALA A 472 45.56 11.17 6.20
CA ALA A 472 46.44 10.66 7.24
C ALA A 472 47.93 10.84 6.92
N ARG A 473 48.34 10.64 5.65
CA ARG A 473 49.71 10.90 5.18
C ARG A 473 50.06 12.37 5.26
N ALA A 474 49.19 13.22 4.74
CA ALA A 474 49.43 14.68 4.77
C ALA A 474 49.55 15.16 6.24
N ALA A 475 48.72 14.62 7.13
CA ALA A 475 48.74 14.90 8.57
C ALA A 475 50.11 14.58 9.20
N ALA A 476 50.74 13.53 8.78
CA ALA A 476 51.96 13.04 9.35
C ALA A 476 53.24 13.64 8.77
N PHE A 477 53.16 14.47 7.72
CA PHE A 477 54.33 14.92 6.95
C PHE A 477 55.13 16.08 7.58
N GLU A 478 54.54 16.88 8.47
CA GLU A 478 55.22 18.08 9.00
C GLU A 478 55.38 18.05 10.52
N GLY A 479 56.43 17.34 10.99
CA GLY A 479 57.03 17.57 12.32
C GLY A 479 56.72 16.56 13.39
N ASP A 480 57.50 16.58 14.48
CA ASP A 480 57.48 15.72 15.69
C ASP A 480 56.17 15.76 16.52
N LYS A 481 55.01 16.08 15.96
CA LYS A 481 53.74 16.20 16.68
C LYS A 481 53.10 14.83 16.91
N GLU A 482 52.53 14.64 18.08
CA GLU A 482 52.12 13.31 18.55
C GLU A 482 50.95 12.71 17.80
N LEU A 483 49.95 13.50 17.36
CA LEU A 483 48.74 13.03 16.65
C LEU A 483 48.18 14.10 15.73
N ALA A 484 47.69 13.72 14.57
CA ALA A 484 47.02 14.59 13.59
C ALA A 484 45.59 14.12 13.28
N PRO A 485 44.58 14.89 13.61
CA PRO A 485 43.21 14.58 13.25
C PRO A 485 42.92 14.91 11.77
N PHE A 486 42.03 14.10 11.16
CA PHE A 486 41.54 14.30 9.82
C PHE A 486 40.05 13.98 9.70
N ALA A 487 39.39 14.61 8.76
CA ALA A 487 38.02 14.34 8.39
C ALA A 487 37.89 14.33 6.86
N ALA A 488 37.06 13.44 6.36
CA ALA A 488 36.75 13.34 4.94
C ALA A 488 35.26 13.05 4.74
N ILE A 489 34.67 13.63 3.69
CA ILE A 489 33.31 13.37 3.27
C ILE A 489 33.25 13.26 1.74
N GLY A 490 32.50 12.31 1.21
CA GLY A 490 32.31 12.14 -0.24
C GLY A 490 30.93 11.64 -0.57
N GLY A 491 30.46 11.99 -1.76
CA GLY A 491 29.20 11.52 -2.30
C GLY A 491 29.39 10.87 -3.66
N SER A 492 28.54 9.92 -4.00
CA SER A 492 28.58 9.23 -5.29
C SER A 492 27.21 8.83 -5.78
N LYS A 493 27.07 8.79 -7.11
CA LYS A 493 25.96 8.19 -7.83
C LYS A 493 26.51 7.12 -8.73
N MET A 494 26.21 5.87 -8.42
CA MET A 494 26.80 4.70 -9.09
C MET A 494 25.72 3.73 -9.51
N ARG A 495 25.89 3.08 -10.64
CA ARG A 495 25.10 1.96 -11.14
C ARG A 495 25.92 0.70 -11.16
N TYR A 496 25.31 -0.40 -10.76
CA TYR A 496 25.85 -1.74 -10.86
C TYR A 496 25.02 -2.62 -11.78
N GLU A 497 25.70 -3.29 -12.69
CA GLU A 497 25.11 -4.27 -13.57
C GLU A 497 25.04 -5.64 -12.84
N THR A 498 23.86 -6.07 -12.47
CA THR A 498 23.60 -7.32 -11.72
C THR A 498 22.97 -8.41 -12.58
N GLY A 499 22.89 -8.17 -13.91
CA GLY A 499 22.08 -8.91 -14.87
C GLY A 499 20.68 -8.28 -15.06
N SER A 500 20.41 -7.21 -14.45
CA SER A 500 19.59 -6.03 -14.47
C SER A 500 20.49 -4.92 -13.93
N TYR A 501 19.97 -3.92 -13.24
CA TYR A 501 20.85 -2.96 -12.60
C TYR A 501 20.31 -2.41 -11.28
N VAL A 502 21.24 -1.98 -10.43
CA VAL A 502 20.95 -1.28 -9.18
C VAL A 502 21.65 0.09 -9.20
N ASP A 503 20.89 1.13 -9.06
CA ASP A 503 21.39 2.50 -8.87
C ASP A 503 21.56 2.77 -7.39
N VAL A 504 22.74 3.27 -6.97
CA VAL A 504 23.02 3.63 -5.58
C VAL A 504 23.47 5.08 -5.51
N ASN A 505 22.74 5.89 -4.76
CA ASN A 505 23.08 7.26 -4.42
C ASN A 505 23.46 7.34 -2.96
N GLY A 506 24.63 7.86 -2.63
CA GLY A 506 25.04 7.90 -1.24
C GLY A 506 26.19 8.83 -0.93
N TRP A 507 26.49 8.91 0.35
CA TRP A 507 27.66 9.61 0.86
C TRP A 507 28.40 8.73 1.87
N ASN A 508 29.70 8.97 1.98
CA ASN A 508 30.62 8.35 2.94
C ASN A 508 31.33 9.43 3.72
N GLY A 509 31.59 9.17 4.99
CA GLY A 509 32.37 10.03 5.85
C GLY A 509 33.39 9.21 6.66
N ALA A 510 34.53 9.82 6.93
CA ALA A 510 35.55 9.28 7.81
C ALA A 510 36.05 10.36 8.75
N LEU A 511 36.25 10.00 10.01
CA LEU A 511 36.85 10.86 11.04
C LEU A 511 37.91 10.05 11.76
N GLY A 512 39.14 10.54 11.78
CA GLY A 512 40.24 9.77 12.31
C GLY A 512 41.40 10.59 12.88
N ILE A 513 42.34 9.86 13.41
CA ILE A 513 43.63 10.40 13.86
C ILE A 513 44.77 9.52 13.30
N ALA A 514 45.87 10.16 12.93
CA ALA A 514 47.04 9.50 12.42
C ALA A 514 48.31 9.97 13.15
N LYS A 515 49.37 9.15 13.14
CA LYS A 515 50.70 9.45 13.64
C LYS A 515 51.76 8.98 12.65
N LYS A 516 52.81 9.75 12.48
CA LYS A 516 54.02 9.35 11.75
C LYS A 516 55.11 8.94 12.75
N ALA A 517 55.79 7.83 12.45
CA ALA A 517 56.97 7.37 13.18
C ALA A 517 58.01 6.84 12.19
N GLY A 518 59.02 7.66 11.90
CA GLY A 518 59.98 7.37 10.82
C GLY A 518 59.28 7.33 9.44
N ASP A 519 59.50 6.27 8.70
CA ASP A 519 58.89 6.01 7.38
C ASP A 519 57.42 5.48 7.46
N MET A 520 56.96 5.21 8.69
CA MET A 520 55.64 4.63 8.92
C MET A 520 54.60 5.67 9.36
N THR A 521 53.47 5.70 8.68
CA THR A 521 52.24 6.42 9.09
C THR A 521 51.21 5.40 9.50
N TYR A 522 50.57 5.55 10.66
CA TYR A 522 49.50 4.67 11.13
C TYR A 522 48.41 5.46 11.85
N GLY A 523 47.21 4.89 11.91
CA GLY A 523 46.07 5.58 12.50
C GLY A 523 44.84 4.72 12.67
N ILE A 524 43.83 5.36 13.24
CA ILE A 524 42.47 4.79 13.39
C ILE A 524 41.46 5.78 12.90
N ALA A 525 40.35 5.28 12.37
CA ALA A 525 39.20 6.11 11.93
C ALA A 525 37.88 5.43 12.24
N LEU A 526 36.87 6.24 12.45
CA LEU A 526 35.46 5.87 12.34
C LEU A 526 35.01 6.14 10.90
N GLU A 527 34.28 5.21 10.35
CA GLU A 527 33.71 5.34 9.02
C GLU A 527 32.17 5.23 9.08
N HIS A 528 31.50 6.05 8.28
CA HIS A 528 30.04 6.00 8.12
C HIS A 528 29.67 6.19 6.65
N GLY A 529 28.74 5.36 6.17
CA GLY A 529 28.16 5.46 4.84
C GLY A 529 26.65 5.38 4.90
N LYS A 530 25.99 6.21 4.10
CA LYS A 530 24.56 6.14 3.88
C LYS A 530 24.27 6.25 2.37
N GLY A 531 23.40 5.39 1.85
CA GLY A 531 22.94 5.44 0.47
C GLY A 531 21.49 5.00 0.37
N SER A 532 20.77 5.55 -0.61
CA SER A 532 19.54 4.99 -1.14
C SER A 532 19.86 4.18 -2.40
N TYR A 533 19.09 3.13 -2.64
CA TYR A 533 19.24 2.33 -3.84
C TYR A 533 17.88 2.12 -4.53
N ASP A 534 17.95 1.98 -5.85
CA ASP A 534 16.83 1.63 -6.71
C ASP A 534 17.22 0.39 -7.54
N SER A 535 16.42 -0.68 -7.46
CA SER A 535 16.58 -1.91 -8.24
C SER A 535 15.60 -1.90 -9.40
N TYR A 536 16.11 -2.08 -10.62
CA TYR A 536 15.31 -2.13 -11.85
C TYR A 536 15.51 -3.44 -12.57
N LEU A 537 14.45 -4.22 -12.70
CA LEU A 537 14.46 -5.49 -13.41
C LEU A 537 13.93 -5.34 -14.84
N ASP A 538 14.42 -6.18 -15.75
CA ASP A 538 13.95 -6.25 -17.15
C ASP A 538 12.46 -6.56 -17.27
N SER A 539 11.88 -7.21 -16.25
CA SER A 539 10.44 -7.49 -16.12
C SER A 539 9.59 -6.25 -15.82
N GLY A 540 10.21 -5.07 -15.52
CA GLY A 540 9.53 -3.88 -15.05
C GLY A 540 9.32 -3.84 -13.53
N ALA A 541 9.68 -4.87 -12.78
CA ALA A 541 9.64 -4.82 -11.32
C ALA A 541 10.67 -3.81 -10.81
N HIS A 542 10.25 -2.99 -9.86
CA HIS A 542 11.04 -1.95 -9.22
C HIS A 542 10.94 -2.07 -7.71
N ALA A 543 12.05 -1.85 -7.04
CA ALA A 543 12.13 -1.74 -5.59
C ALA A 543 13.18 -0.74 -5.18
N ASP A 544 13.04 -0.19 -4.01
CA ASP A 544 13.95 0.81 -3.44
C ASP A 544 14.22 0.52 -1.96
N GLY A 545 15.14 1.26 -1.40
CA GLY A 545 15.45 1.22 0.03
C GLY A 545 16.68 2.02 0.40
N ASP A 546 16.94 2.08 1.70
CA ASP A 546 18.08 2.77 2.30
C ASP A 546 19.12 1.76 2.80
N ILE A 547 20.40 2.14 2.72
CA ILE A 547 21.52 1.39 3.28
C ILE A 547 22.32 2.32 4.19
N LYS A 548 22.63 1.86 5.40
CA LYS A 548 23.46 2.56 6.38
C LYS A 548 24.55 1.65 6.86
N SER A 549 25.81 2.12 6.82
CA SER A 549 26.95 1.39 7.32
C SER A 549 27.73 2.23 8.29
N THR A 550 28.22 1.62 9.37
CA THR A 550 29.07 2.27 10.38
C THR A 550 30.12 1.29 10.83
N GLY A 551 31.35 1.72 10.88
CA GLY A 551 32.49 0.86 11.25
C GLY A 551 33.69 1.63 11.78
N GLY A 552 34.72 0.88 12.07
CA GLY A 552 36.04 1.37 12.45
C GLY A 552 37.10 0.81 11.53
N VAL A 553 38.16 1.56 11.36
CA VAL A 553 39.32 1.21 10.55
C VAL A 553 40.61 1.43 11.36
N ILE A 554 41.53 0.49 11.28
CA ILE A 554 42.91 0.62 11.70
C ILE A 554 43.76 0.53 10.44
N PHE A 555 44.66 1.45 10.22
CA PHE A 555 45.46 1.48 9.01
C PHE A 555 46.94 1.84 9.27
N GLY A 556 47.77 1.45 8.32
CA GLY A 556 49.19 1.81 8.32
C GLY A 556 49.73 1.85 6.91
N GLU A 557 50.75 2.68 6.73
CA GLU A 557 51.54 2.82 5.51
C GLU A 557 53.02 2.98 5.83
N LEU A 558 53.84 2.29 5.06
CA LEU A 558 55.31 2.45 5.06
C LEU A 558 55.69 3.07 3.75
N LYS A 559 56.33 4.25 3.73
CA LYS A 559 56.87 4.90 2.55
C LYS A 559 58.34 5.16 2.72
N GLN A 560 59.16 4.50 1.87
CA GLN A 560 60.60 4.59 1.87
C GLN A 560 61.09 5.80 1.06
N ASP A 561 62.30 6.29 1.34
CA ASP A 561 62.91 7.42 0.61
C ASP A 561 63.09 7.17 -0.90
N ASN A 562 63.21 5.91 -1.32
CA ASN A 562 63.29 5.52 -2.74
C ASN A 562 61.94 5.53 -3.48
N GLY A 563 60.87 5.99 -2.83
CA GLY A 563 59.51 6.08 -3.36
C GLY A 563 58.70 4.79 -3.27
N VAL A 564 59.28 3.67 -2.83
CA VAL A 564 58.52 2.44 -2.61
C VAL A 564 57.61 2.60 -1.40
N HIS A 565 56.35 2.20 -1.52
CA HIS A 565 55.40 2.24 -0.41
C HIS A 565 54.57 0.98 -0.32
N PHE A 566 54.11 0.69 0.90
CA PHE A 566 53.21 -0.40 1.23
C PHE A 566 52.13 0.13 2.16
N ASP A 567 50.90 -0.22 1.93
CA ASP A 567 49.74 0.14 2.77
C ASP A 567 48.89 -1.08 3.20
N ALA A 568 48.34 -0.99 4.38
CA ALA A 568 47.42 -2.00 4.91
C ALA A 568 46.35 -1.34 5.76
N ALA A 569 45.14 -1.90 5.70
CA ALA A 569 44.05 -1.50 6.59
C ALA A 569 43.23 -2.72 7.03
N LEU A 570 42.74 -2.67 8.26
CA LEU A 570 41.78 -3.61 8.82
C LEU A 570 40.53 -2.82 9.19
N ARG A 571 39.38 -3.36 8.87
CA ARG A 571 38.11 -2.70 9.12
C ARG A 571 37.02 -3.69 9.61
N ALA A 572 36.11 -3.19 10.44
CA ALA A 572 34.95 -3.94 10.87
C ALA A 572 33.81 -3.00 11.22
N GLY A 573 32.60 -3.47 11.02
CA GLY A 573 31.43 -2.64 11.26
C GLY A 573 30.11 -3.39 11.10
N ARG A 574 29.06 -2.60 10.95
CA ARG A 574 27.68 -3.06 10.75
C ARG A 574 27.06 -2.34 9.57
N VAL A 575 26.36 -3.09 8.73
CA VAL A 575 25.52 -2.57 7.66
C VAL A 575 24.07 -2.91 7.94
N LYS A 576 23.17 -1.94 7.73
CA LYS A 576 21.72 -2.09 7.78
C LYS A 576 21.16 -1.70 6.43
N SER A 577 20.22 -2.46 5.94
CA SER A 577 19.49 -2.18 4.71
C SER A 577 18.00 -2.45 4.90
N ASP A 578 17.18 -1.69 4.25
CA ASP A 578 15.76 -1.93 4.08
C ASP A 578 15.44 -2.15 2.61
N TYR A 579 14.37 -2.85 2.36
CA TYR A 579 13.82 -3.16 1.05
C TYR A 579 12.34 -2.82 1.03
N GLN A 580 11.89 -2.14 0.00
CA GLN A 580 10.50 -1.82 -0.24
C GLN A 580 10.15 -2.05 -1.70
N SER A 581 9.09 -2.84 -1.95
CA SER A 581 8.45 -2.99 -3.26
C SER A 581 6.96 -2.75 -3.15
N ALA A 582 6.25 -2.87 -4.26
CA ALA A 582 4.78 -2.78 -4.26
C ALA A 582 4.10 -3.92 -3.48
N THR A 583 4.76 -5.06 -3.30
CA THR A 583 4.15 -6.29 -2.77
C THR A 583 4.72 -6.73 -1.42
N THR A 584 5.95 -6.34 -1.09
CA THR A 584 6.62 -6.78 0.14
C THR A 584 7.74 -5.83 0.57
N SER A 585 8.11 -5.92 1.84
CA SER A 585 9.20 -5.15 2.44
C SER A 585 9.92 -5.97 3.51
N TYR A 586 11.18 -5.61 3.82
CA TYR A 586 11.90 -6.14 4.96
C TYR A 586 13.02 -5.22 5.40
N ASP A 587 13.46 -5.39 6.66
CA ASP A 587 14.68 -4.80 7.23
C ASP A 587 15.73 -5.88 7.47
N GLU A 588 17.00 -5.57 7.22
CA GLU A 588 18.12 -6.46 7.43
C GLU A 588 19.26 -5.74 8.14
N SER A 589 20.05 -6.49 8.92
CA SER A 589 21.26 -5.99 9.58
C SER A 589 22.32 -7.07 9.67
N SER A 590 23.50 -6.79 9.09
CA SER A 590 24.65 -7.69 9.11
C SER A 590 25.89 -7.00 9.63
N THR A 591 26.81 -7.76 10.18
CA THR A 591 28.17 -7.29 10.47
C THR A 591 29.09 -7.57 9.29
N TYR A 592 30.12 -6.73 9.14
CA TYR A 592 31.15 -6.95 8.14
C TYR A 592 32.54 -6.78 8.76
N TYR A 593 33.51 -7.43 8.14
CA TYR A 593 34.92 -7.20 8.37
C TYR A 593 35.69 -7.32 7.06
N GLY A 594 36.87 -6.71 7.03
CA GLY A 594 37.68 -6.76 5.82
C GLY A 594 39.08 -6.23 6.04
N PHE A 595 39.89 -6.40 5.02
CA PHE A 595 41.24 -5.83 4.99
C PHE A 595 41.60 -5.38 3.57
N SER A 596 42.53 -4.45 3.48
CA SER A 596 43.18 -4.09 2.23
C SER A 596 44.71 -4.16 2.40
N LEU A 597 45.39 -4.56 1.32
CA LEU A 597 46.84 -4.54 1.19
C LEU A 597 47.22 -3.86 -0.11
N GLY A 598 48.10 -2.91 -0.04
CA GLY A 598 48.58 -2.17 -1.19
C GLY A 598 50.10 -2.11 -1.24
N GLY A 599 50.61 -1.84 -2.42
CA GLY A 599 52.00 -1.53 -2.61
C GLY A 599 52.22 -0.82 -3.96
N GLY A 600 53.21 0.04 -4.00
CA GLY A 600 53.49 0.83 -5.19
C GLY A 600 54.87 1.46 -5.15
N LYS A 601 55.11 2.25 -6.20
CA LYS A 601 56.31 3.05 -6.36
C LYS A 601 55.99 4.40 -6.93
N GLU A 602 56.28 5.42 -6.19
CA GLU A 602 56.27 6.81 -6.65
C GLU A 602 57.60 7.10 -7.36
N ILE A 603 57.51 7.52 -8.59
CA ILE A 603 58.62 7.82 -9.50
C ILE A 603 58.62 9.33 -9.73
N ALA A 604 59.65 10.02 -9.26
CA ALA A 604 59.84 11.44 -9.58
C ALA A 604 60.08 11.61 -11.10
N MET A 605 59.21 12.32 -11.78
CA MET A 605 59.34 12.60 -13.19
C MET A 605 60.15 13.86 -13.44
N ASN A 606 60.10 14.81 -12.54
CA ASN A 606 60.91 16.04 -12.43
C ASN A 606 60.71 16.62 -11.02
N ASP A 607 61.28 17.81 -10.78
CA ASP A 607 61.25 18.49 -9.47
C ASP A 607 59.85 18.88 -9.00
N LYS A 608 58.84 18.85 -9.89
CA LYS A 608 57.44 19.24 -9.60
C LYS A 608 56.42 18.15 -9.88
N ALA A 609 56.82 17.01 -10.41
CA ALA A 609 55.87 16.00 -10.82
C ALA A 609 56.33 14.59 -10.48
N ALA A 610 55.38 13.75 -10.07
CA ALA A 610 55.58 12.36 -9.74
C ALA A 610 54.50 11.49 -10.36
N LEU A 611 54.90 10.25 -10.69
CA LEU A 611 53.98 9.19 -11.12
C LEU A 611 54.01 8.05 -10.09
N ASP A 612 52.88 7.80 -9.41
CA ASP A 612 52.72 6.67 -8.52
C ASP A 612 52.05 5.53 -9.29
N LEU A 613 52.75 4.38 -9.35
CA LEU A 613 52.20 3.12 -9.89
C LEU A 613 51.92 2.18 -8.74
N TYR A 614 50.67 1.73 -8.60
CA TYR A 614 50.26 0.93 -7.47
C TYR A 614 49.38 -0.28 -7.82
N GLY A 615 49.42 -1.27 -6.95
CA GLY A 615 48.51 -2.38 -6.91
C GLY A 615 47.88 -2.54 -5.51
N ARG A 616 46.60 -2.85 -5.45
CA ARG A 616 45.89 -3.07 -4.17
C ARG A 616 45.00 -4.26 -4.25
N PHE A 617 44.94 -5.01 -3.16
CA PHE A 617 43.99 -6.08 -2.94
C PHE A 617 43.05 -5.70 -1.80
N TYR A 618 41.76 -5.94 -2.01
CA TYR A 618 40.72 -5.72 -1.00
C TYR A 618 39.96 -7.01 -0.74
N TYR A 619 39.70 -7.30 0.51
CA TYR A 619 38.82 -8.36 0.97
C TYR A 619 37.78 -7.77 1.89
N THR A 620 36.50 -8.10 1.64
CA THR A 620 35.40 -7.76 2.53
C THR A 620 34.49 -8.98 2.69
N HIS A 621 34.19 -9.33 3.93
CA HIS A 621 33.23 -10.35 4.29
C HIS A 621 32.04 -9.68 5.00
N THR A 622 30.84 -9.91 4.50
CA THR A 622 29.58 -9.53 5.16
C THR A 622 28.90 -10.79 5.62
N ASN A 623 28.62 -10.90 6.92
CA ASN A 623 28.04 -12.11 7.52
C ASN A 623 26.64 -12.39 6.98
N SER A 624 26.23 -13.66 7.07
CA SER A 624 24.84 -14.10 6.81
C SER A 624 23.85 -13.42 7.75
N SER A 625 22.60 -13.39 7.35
CA SER A 625 21.49 -12.87 8.14
C SER A 625 20.18 -13.51 7.74
N ASP A 626 19.27 -13.60 8.70
CA ASP A 626 17.93 -14.09 8.51
C ASP A 626 16.92 -12.98 8.84
N THR A 627 15.87 -12.87 8.04
CA THR A 627 14.75 -11.97 8.29
C THR A 627 13.46 -12.55 7.71
N THR A 628 12.35 -11.89 7.95
CA THR A 628 11.04 -12.28 7.39
C THR A 628 10.47 -11.09 6.62
N ALA A 629 10.06 -11.33 5.39
CA ALA A 629 9.39 -10.33 4.56
C ALA A 629 8.00 -10.01 5.11
N SER A 630 7.48 -8.82 4.84
CA SER A 630 6.13 -8.41 5.26
C SER A 630 5.02 -9.28 4.65
N SER A 631 5.29 -9.93 3.53
CA SER A 631 4.44 -10.95 2.90
C SER A 631 4.55 -12.34 3.52
N GLY A 632 5.42 -12.52 4.55
CA GLY A 632 5.53 -13.72 5.39
C GLY A 632 6.61 -14.71 5.00
N GLU A 633 7.34 -14.52 3.90
CA GLU A 633 8.43 -15.41 3.49
C GLU A 633 9.65 -15.25 4.40
N LYS A 634 10.26 -16.38 4.76
CA LYS A 634 11.53 -16.44 5.47
C LYS A 634 12.68 -16.25 4.50
N LEU A 635 13.51 -15.28 4.77
CA LEU A 635 14.65 -14.89 3.97
C LEU A 635 15.92 -15.26 4.71
N ALA A 636 16.71 -16.17 4.15
CA ALA A 636 18.03 -16.54 4.65
C ALA A 636 19.08 -16.04 3.65
N PHE A 637 19.82 -14.98 4.03
CA PHE A 637 20.89 -14.42 3.23
C PHE A 637 22.22 -15.04 3.61
N ASP A 638 22.92 -15.59 2.61
CA ASP A 638 24.27 -16.10 2.80
C ASP A 638 25.27 -14.97 3.02
N ALA A 639 26.44 -15.33 3.56
CA ALA A 639 27.56 -14.42 3.66
C ALA A 639 28.05 -14.00 2.26
N VAL A 640 28.38 -12.72 2.11
CA VAL A 640 28.94 -12.18 0.86
C VAL A 640 30.43 -11.95 1.03
N ASN A 641 31.23 -12.54 0.13
CA ASN A 641 32.67 -12.34 0.05
C ASN A 641 33.01 -11.51 -1.19
N SER A 642 33.56 -10.31 -1.00
CA SER A 642 34.12 -9.47 -2.05
C SER A 642 35.63 -9.57 -2.03
N GLN A 643 36.23 -9.82 -3.19
CA GLN A 643 37.68 -9.91 -3.38
C GLN A 643 38.04 -9.11 -4.62
N ARG A 644 38.72 -7.96 -4.42
CA ARG A 644 39.02 -7.04 -5.52
C ARG A 644 40.52 -6.83 -5.67
N ILE A 645 40.98 -6.81 -6.90
CA ILE A 645 42.30 -6.32 -7.27
C ILE A 645 42.13 -5.01 -8.03
N ARG A 646 42.94 -3.99 -7.67
CA ARG A 646 43.02 -2.72 -8.38
C ARG A 646 44.47 -2.46 -8.75
N LEU A 647 44.71 -2.16 -10.04
CA LEU A 647 46.00 -1.75 -10.58
C LEU A 647 45.83 -0.37 -11.18
N GLY A 648 46.67 0.59 -10.79
CA GLY A 648 46.47 1.95 -11.20
C GLY A 648 47.76 2.78 -11.24
N GLY A 649 47.60 3.96 -11.80
CA GLY A 649 48.63 4.99 -11.77
C GLY A 649 48.03 6.37 -11.51
N ARG A 650 48.70 7.17 -10.70
CA ARG A 650 48.33 8.54 -10.37
C ARG A 650 49.48 9.45 -10.70
N TYR A 651 49.27 10.43 -11.58
CA TYR A 651 50.16 11.48 -11.88
C TYR A 651 49.84 12.71 -11.04
N THR A 652 50.83 13.24 -10.35
CA THR A 652 50.72 14.38 -9.44
C THR A 652 51.67 15.47 -9.90
N VAL A 653 51.23 16.74 -9.85
CA VAL A 653 52.06 17.90 -10.25
C VAL A 653 51.83 19.06 -9.28
N ASP A 654 52.94 19.63 -8.79
CA ASP A 654 52.92 20.83 -8.00
C ASP A 654 52.67 22.05 -8.90
N MET A 655 51.54 22.70 -8.71
CA MET A 655 51.13 23.85 -9.52
C MET A 655 51.71 25.17 -9.01
N ASN A 656 51.92 25.28 -7.71
CA ASN A 656 52.52 26.40 -7.00
C ASN A 656 52.93 25.94 -5.57
N ASP A 657 53.48 26.86 -4.79
CA ASP A 657 53.96 26.56 -3.41
C ASP A 657 52.88 26.05 -2.46
N ASN A 658 51.61 26.25 -2.80
CA ASN A 658 50.46 25.89 -1.95
C ASN A 658 49.47 24.91 -2.59
N GLY A 659 49.71 24.45 -3.82
CA GLY A 659 48.72 23.64 -4.55
C GLY A 659 49.32 22.54 -5.39
N GLN A 660 48.68 21.35 -5.34
CA GLN A 660 49.06 20.16 -6.08
C GLN A 660 47.85 19.57 -6.80
N ALA A 661 47.93 19.43 -8.12
CA ALA A 661 46.94 18.79 -8.94
C ALA A 661 47.32 17.32 -9.16
N TYR A 662 46.30 16.43 -9.26
CA TYR A 662 46.53 15.04 -9.61
C TYR A 662 45.46 14.49 -10.54
N ALA A 663 45.84 13.48 -11.33
CA ALA A 663 44.95 12.71 -12.16
C ALA A 663 45.38 11.23 -12.15
N GLY A 664 44.41 10.31 -12.15
CA GLY A 664 44.69 8.88 -12.08
C GLY A 664 43.78 8.05 -12.95
N LEU A 665 44.30 6.86 -13.29
CA LEU A 665 43.57 5.82 -14.01
C LEU A 665 43.85 4.48 -13.34
N ALA A 666 42.82 3.68 -13.11
CA ALA A 666 42.98 2.35 -12.58
C ALA A 666 42.02 1.34 -13.25
N TRP A 667 42.48 0.10 -13.31
CA TRP A 667 41.65 -1.06 -13.61
C TRP A 667 41.37 -1.84 -12.34
N GLN A 668 40.15 -2.28 -12.19
CA GLN A 668 39.70 -3.08 -11.06
C GLN A 668 38.97 -4.34 -11.55
N TYR A 669 39.19 -5.45 -10.85
CA TYR A 669 38.42 -6.66 -11.03
C TYR A 669 37.88 -7.18 -9.71
N GLU A 670 36.55 -7.47 -9.66
CA GLU A 670 35.89 -8.14 -8.56
C GLU A 670 35.76 -9.64 -8.89
N PHE A 671 36.35 -10.48 -8.05
CA PHE A 671 36.33 -11.96 -8.21
C PHE A 671 35.13 -12.61 -7.52
N GLY A 672 34.50 -11.94 -6.58
CA GLY A 672 33.40 -12.41 -5.74
C GLY A 672 32.19 -11.47 -5.79
N GLY A 673 31.57 -11.26 -4.65
CA GLY A 673 30.41 -10.38 -4.50
C GLY A 673 29.09 -10.99 -4.94
N ASP A 674 29.02 -12.33 -4.95
CA ASP A 674 27.75 -13.05 -5.18
C ASP A 674 26.85 -12.90 -3.96
N ALA A 675 25.67 -12.31 -4.16
CA ALA A 675 24.64 -12.21 -3.14
C ALA A 675 23.67 -13.40 -3.27
N LYS A 676 23.85 -14.39 -2.43
CA LYS A 676 23.00 -15.60 -2.40
C LYS A 676 21.98 -15.50 -1.30
N ALA A 677 20.80 -16.04 -1.53
CA ALA A 677 19.75 -16.14 -0.54
C ALA A 677 18.90 -17.39 -0.78
N ALA A 678 18.23 -17.84 0.28
CA ALA A 678 17.13 -18.79 0.20
C ALA A 678 15.83 -18.11 0.66
N ILE A 679 14.76 -18.32 -0.08
CA ILE A 679 13.42 -17.85 0.24
C ILE A 679 12.58 -19.09 0.56
N ASN A 680 12.11 -19.22 1.80
CA ASN A 680 11.43 -20.41 2.32
C ASN A 680 12.21 -21.72 2.00
N GLY A 681 13.55 -21.66 2.06
CA GLY A 681 14.44 -22.79 1.78
C GLY A 681 14.73 -23.04 0.31
N CYS A 682 14.10 -22.33 -0.64
CA CYS A 682 14.39 -22.41 -2.08
C CYS A 682 15.48 -21.40 -2.45
N ALA A 683 16.53 -21.85 -3.19
CA ALA A 683 17.63 -20.98 -3.60
C ALA A 683 17.15 -19.90 -4.58
N ALA A 684 17.28 -18.64 -4.21
CA ALA A 684 16.86 -17.48 -4.97
C ALA A 684 17.86 -17.11 -6.10
N PRO A 685 17.45 -16.30 -7.10
CA PRO A 685 18.37 -15.75 -8.08
C PRO A 685 19.53 -15.02 -7.41
N THR A 686 20.74 -15.20 -7.92
CA THR A 686 21.98 -14.68 -7.33
C THR A 686 22.50 -13.48 -8.09
N PRO A 687 22.22 -12.23 -7.67
CA PRO A 687 22.91 -11.05 -8.21
C PRO A 687 24.39 -11.06 -7.80
N SER A 688 25.24 -10.54 -8.68
CA SER A 688 26.69 -10.58 -8.47
C SER A 688 27.37 -9.27 -8.85
N LEU A 689 28.32 -8.84 -8.02
CA LEU A 689 29.18 -7.70 -8.29
C LEU A 689 30.40 -8.05 -9.18
N LYS A 690 30.61 -9.33 -9.48
CA LYS A 690 31.77 -9.86 -10.22
C LYS A 690 31.93 -9.22 -11.59
N GLY A 691 33.16 -8.76 -11.89
CA GLY A 691 33.50 -8.23 -13.20
C GLY A 691 34.53 -7.12 -13.19
N HIS A 692 34.78 -6.58 -14.38
CA HIS A 692 35.76 -5.53 -14.65
C HIS A 692 35.16 -4.13 -14.50
N SER A 693 35.96 -3.20 -13.95
CA SER A 693 35.65 -1.77 -13.95
C SER A 693 36.91 -0.95 -14.21
N GLY A 694 36.76 0.14 -14.96
CA GLY A 694 37.75 1.18 -15.06
C GLY A 694 37.42 2.33 -14.11
N ILE A 695 38.41 2.93 -13.48
CA ILE A 695 38.27 4.04 -12.56
C ILE A 695 39.15 5.19 -13.05
N VAL A 696 38.58 6.38 -13.08
CA VAL A 696 39.29 7.62 -13.38
C VAL A 696 39.15 8.54 -12.17
N GLU A 697 40.20 9.29 -11.87
CA GLU A 697 40.16 10.30 -10.82
C GLU A 697 40.89 11.57 -11.23
N ALA A 698 40.47 12.71 -10.67
CA ALA A 698 41.18 13.97 -10.74
C ALA A 698 40.95 14.75 -9.46
N GLY A 699 41.94 15.50 -9.03
CA GLY A 699 41.78 16.26 -7.79
C GLY A 699 42.81 17.38 -7.65
N TYR A 700 42.61 18.12 -6.56
CA TYR A 700 43.47 19.24 -6.20
C TYR A 700 43.62 19.32 -4.70
N LYS A 701 44.89 19.29 -4.22
CA LYS A 701 45.25 19.53 -2.83
C LYS A 701 45.69 20.98 -2.67
N LEU A 702 45.20 21.63 -1.62
CA LEU A 702 45.47 22.99 -1.27
C LEU A 702 45.96 23.12 0.17
N ASN A 703 47.15 23.66 0.35
CA ASN A 703 47.65 24.09 1.65
C ASN A 703 47.04 25.47 1.97
N ALA A 704 45.92 25.44 2.74
CA ALA A 704 45.17 26.65 3.13
C ALA A 704 45.78 27.27 4.40
N GLY A 705 47.04 27.75 4.32
CA GLY A 705 47.80 28.28 5.43
C GLY A 705 48.73 27.25 6.07
N LYS A 706 49.24 27.55 7.28
CA LYS A 706 50.26 26.73 7.91
C LYS A 706 49.74 25.40 8.54
N ASN A 707 48.41 25.33 8.77
CA ASN A 707 47.86 24.28 9.62
C ASN A 707 46.66 23.55 8.99
N LEU A 708 46.28 23.85 7.75
CA LEU A 708 45.12 23.25 7.10
C LEU A 708 45.46 22.80 5.69
N VAL A 709 45.24 21.54 5.41
CA VAL A 709 45.28 20.95 4.07
C VAL A 709 43.88 20.56 3.64
N LEU A 710 43.47 21.01 2.47
CA LEU A 710 42.20 20.62 1.83
C LEU A 710 42.49 19.77 0.60
N ASP A 711 41.70 18.73 0.38
CA ASP A 711 41.78 17.88 -0.82
C ASP A 711 40.39 17.74 -1.45
N PHE A 712 40.32 18.11 -2.72
CA PHE A 712 39.13 17.99 -3.57
C PHE A 712 39.38 16.87 -4.59
N ASN A 713 38.55 15.83 -4.55
CA ASN A 713 38.63 14.68 -5.45
C ASN A 713 37.34 14.52 -6.24
N LEU A 714 37.48 14.28 -7.54
CA LEU A 714 36.40 13.80 -8.40
C LEU A 714 36.80 12.43 -8.93
N ASN A 715 35.87 11.49 -8.98
CA ASN A 715 36.10 10.17 -9.51
C ASN A 715 34.94 9.71 -10.39
N GLY A 716 35.27 8.85 -11.33
CA GLY A 716 34.30 8.21 -12.22
C GLY A 716 34.64 6.74 -12.40
N ALA A 717 33.63 5.92 -12.68
CA ALA A 717 33.79 4.50 -12.96
C ALA A 717 33.03 4.13 -14.23
N PHE A 718 33.52 3.12 -14.95
CA PHE A 718 32.90 2.55 -16.14
C PHE A 718 33.13 1.03 -16.22
N GLY A 719 32.18 0.32 -16.82
CA GLY A 719 32.18 -1.16 -16.86
C GLY A 719 31.11 -1.78 -15.97
N LYS A 720 31.47 -2.77 -15.17
CA LYS A 720 30.55 -3.45 -14.23
C LYS A 720 29.96 -2.48 -13.19
N GLN A 721 30.78 -1.56 -12.72
CA GLN A 721 30.41 -0.37 -11.96
C GLN A 721 30.53 0.84 -12.87
N ARG A 722 29.53 1.71 -12.92
CA ARG A 722 29.55 2.96 -13.67
C ARG A 722 28.90 4.09 -12.92
N GLY A 723 29.45 5.31 -13.07
CA GLY A 723 28.94 6.50 -12.41
C GLY A 723 30.03 7.46 -12.02
N PHE A 724 29.73 8.36 -11.14
CA PHE A 724 30.67 9.38 -10.68
C PHE A 724 30.48 9.68 -9.20
N GLY A 725 31.53 10.26 -8.61
CA GLY A 725 31.56 10.69 -7.23
C GLY A 725 32.52 11.85 -7.04
N GLY A 726 32.46 12.44 -5.87
CA GLY A 726 33.41 13.46 -5.44
C GLY A 726 33.59 13.43 -3.93
N ALA A 727 34.73 13.89 -3.47
CA ALA A 727 35.08 13.98 -2.08
C ALA A 727 35.75 15.28 -1.71
N LEU A 728 35.54 15.70 -0.48
CA LEU A 728 36.25 16.78 0.19
C LEU A 728 36.87 16.22 1.46
N ALA A 729 38.13 16.47 1.67
CA ALA A 729 38.78 16.14 2.92
C ALA A 729 39.55 17.32 3.49
N ALA A 730 39.63 17.35 4.79
CA ALA A 730 40.35 18.38 5.53
C ALA A 730 41.21 17.71 6.63
N GLN A 731 42.37 18.27 6.80
CA GLN A 731 43.33 17.85 7.80
C GLN A 731 43.84 19.06 8.54
N TRP A 732 43.88 18.93 9.85
CA TRP A 732 44.43 19.97 10.71
C TRP A 732 45.75 19.52 11.34
N GLN A 733 46.70 20.46 11.35
CA GLN A 733 47.98 20.31 12.06
C GLN A 733 47.96 21.29 13.23
N PHE A 734 48.18 20.78 14.41
CA PHE A 734 48.19 21.56 15.65
C PHE A 734 49.61 21.81 16.14
#